data_16e1cfdb8a835442602ca481cdecc113
#
_entry.id   16e1cfdb8a835442602ca481cdecc113
#
_cell.length_a   1.000
_cell.length_b   1.000
_cell.length_c   1.000
_cell.angle_alpha   90.00
_cell.angle_beta   90.00
_cell.angle_gamma   90.00
#
_symmetry.space_group_name_H-M   'P 1'
#
loop_
_entity.id
_entity.type
_entity.pdbx_description
1 polymer ?
#
loop_
_entity_poly.entity_id
_entity_poly.type
_entity_poly.pdbx_seq_one_letter_code
_entity_poly.pdbx_strand_id
1 'polypeptide(L)'
;MKKAFLTLVLFIVSSLFVFAEEISFDPPVITSVERSTDDECRMYVYFDFETVSGGGEKAEVKLFDSEMREIDSKTVGRSRKNEKKTFFKPSSSGTYYIEVLGIRGDEEISSGVYEIVWTYPLFPPVASAVNQGDNTIRLSWNEIKEADGYLVRMNGEEYRTKECEMIFSGLQSGIKYSFSVSSIRKDEIREGETIYKTARETEDRVWTFTRFGQSTKEALNTHDVINSDELELLLNSCSVTKDGDVSEKGGKYTSLHDGISYYYTTIDPRRENFSLSATFVIDFINPTPDGQEGFGIIAMDSLGEDGVSGSNHYTNSASIIATKYEGWINGVKYSSKDTLGSRFVRGITKETIAKGEEAITENAESRSTAYSYDKEDLIAKGREYRVTLTLDNTGFHAIYDGIDHILYSGREELTKIDEDHIYVGFSVARGCNVRVKDVDFTISDPSTDPPPLPEPKKIIPYDVKIESPSTWSTGPYKFSISSNSDGRVEVRDKRDGSILLSSYRVQKGVDVSGYILLEEGKTPLSVVFTPSGVEDEEYLMGVWKDNTLIPSMEPMEIIYEVEKKEYGRSLLYVSSTGTNDGMGTKESPLDIYSAIRFSKPGTTIILEEGVYEIKDRLKIERGNSGVRGAYKTLIGEGDVVLDFSYSSYGMEIWGDYWILSNFTIQNTMDGKKGLQIAGNNNIVQYITARYCGDTGIQISGSSNDGRNKWPRNNEVRYSVSHDNADGAMNNADGFAAKLTVGKGNRFVGCVAYNNADDGWDLFSKIETGAIEKVVVEKCLAYNNGILSDGRSGGDGNGFKLGGDGIGVDHELFDSIAFGNMSNGVTSNSNPKCIVRNVISYNNWGYNITLYGKGSGEREFVLENVISLKGGGGDNITEQMSLLKDNTYLWNGEKSMNKEGKEIDDAVFVSTEFKGFSFTDDGIDLNGFLSLKDDFDF
;
A
#
# COMPACT_ATOMS: atom_id res chain seq x y z
N MET A 1 28.09 68.55 -21.68
CA MET A 1 28.97 67.38 -21.67
C MET A 1 28.45 66.17 -22.45
N LYS A 2 27.13 65.97 -22.65
CA LYS A 2 26.63 64.89 -23.47
C LYS A 2 26.86 65.00 -25.01
N LYS A 3 27.03 66.13 -25.59
CA LYS A 3 27.31 66.28 -27.02
C LYS A 3 28.79 66.08 -27.39
N ALA A 4 29.71 66.17 -26.47
CA ALA A 4 31.14 65.99 -26.72
C ALA A 4 31.56 64.49 -26.74
N PHE A 5 30.79 63.61 -26.13
CA PHE A 5 31.08 62.16 -26.07
C PHE A 5 30.64 61.43 -27.36
N LEU A 6 29.55 61.89 -27.99
CA LEU A 6 29.07 61.30 -29.24
C LEU A 6 29.98 61.68 -30.46
N THR A 7 30.62 62.84 -30.41
CA THR A 7 31.55 63.24 -31.46
C THR A 7 32.90 62.51 -31.33
N LEU A 8 33.32 62.13 -30.18
CA LEU A 8 34.54 61.39 -29.95
C LEU A 8 34.48 59.93 -30.40
N VAL A 9 33.28 59.26 -30.28
CA VAL A 9 33.10 57.93 -30.78
C VAL A 9 33.03 57.82 -32.29
N LEU A 10 32.48 58.85 -32.98
CA LEU A 10 32.53 58.95 -34.45
C LEU A 10 33.97 59.33 -35.02
N PHE A 11 34.84 59.97 -34.21
CA PHE A 11 36.22 60.31 -34.66
C PHE A 11 37.19 59.13 -34.42
N ILE A 12 36.90 58.18 -33.54
CA ILE A 12 37.73 56.99 -33.33
C ILE A 12 37.51 55.97 -34.44
N VAL A 13 36.32 55.94 -35.04
CA VAL A 13 35.98 55.00 -36.13
C VAL A 13 36.58 55.44 -37.46
N SER A 14 36.98 56.76 -37.63
CA SER A 14 37.59 57.27 -38.86
C SER A 14 39.12 57.25 -38.88
N SER A 15 39.81 56.80 -37.84
CA SER A 15 41.28 56.81 -37.78
C SER A 15 41.94 55.45 -37.61
N LEU A 16 41.19 54.39 -37.77
CA LEU A 16 41.71 53.04 -37.85
C LEU A 16 41.60 52.44 -39.25
N PHE A 17 41.97 53.16 -40.25
CA PHE A 17 42.35 52.63 -41.55
C PHE A 17 43.88 52.45 -41.59
N VAL A 18 44.33 51.36 -40.97
CA VAL A 18 45.64 50.79 -41.29
C VAL A 18 45.56 49.29 -41.14
N PHE A 19 45.67 48.61 -42.32
CA PHE A 19 45.71 47.17 -42.51
C PHE A 19 44.44 46.40 -42.11
N ALA A 20 43.39 46.45 -42.93
CA ALA A 20 42.43 45.38 -43.05
C ALA A 20 43.14 44.24 -43.79
N GLU A 21 43.39 43.09 -43.08
CA GLU A 21 43.46 41.83 -43.75
C GLU A 21 42.14 41.66 -44.54
N GLU A 22 42.20 41.21 -45.79
CA GLU A 22 40.98 40.98 -46.59
C GLU A 22 39.99 40.08 -45.84
N ILE A 23 38.85 40.65 -45.46
CA ILE A 23 37.80 39.90 -44.83
C ILE A 23 37.34 38.78 -45.79
N SER A 24 37.49 37.55 -45.43
CA SER A 24 37.32 36.39 -46.31
C SER A 24 35.86 36.03 -46.64
N PHE A 25 34.88 36.78 -46.11
CA PHE A 25 33.46 36.54 -46.33
C PHE A 25 32.61 37.82 -46.17
N ASP A 26 31.39 37.82 -46.74
CA ASP A 26 30.46 38.93 -46.66
C ASP A 26 29.82 39.08 -45.26
N PRO A 27 29.59 40.32 -44.79
CA PRO A 27 28.94 40.58 -43.51
C PRO A 27 27.50 40.03 -43.52
N PRO A 28 27.00 39.54 -42.37
CA PRO A 28 25.57 39.21 -42.22
C PRO A 28 24.72 40.47 -42.49
N VAL A 29 23.53 40.28 -43.06
CA VAL A 29 22.56 41.35 -43.32
C VAL A 29 21.26 41.06 -42.62
N ILE A 30 20.85 41.88 -41.66
CA ILE A 30 19.54 41.78 -41.01
C ILE A 30 18.47 42.15 -42.03
N THR A 31 17.60 41.21 -42.38
CA THR A 31 16.58 41.37 -43.40
C THR A 31 15.25 41.87 -42.84
N SER A 32 14.87 41.40 -41.67
CA SER A 32 13.71 41.90 -40.91
C SER A 32 13.83 41.58 -39.42
N VAL A 33 13.09 42.35 -38.61
CA VAL A 33 12.83 42.06 -37.19
C VAL A 33 11.33 42.14 -36.96
N GLU A 34 10.72 41.03 -36.59
CA GLU A 34 9.26 40.86 -36.55
C GLU A 34 8.77 40.27 -35.23
N ARG A 35 7.55 40.64 -34.87
CA ARG A 35 6.82 39.98 -33.77
C ARG A 35 6.30 38.61 -34.22
N SER A 36 6.45 37.61 -33.37
CA SER A 36 5.85 36.30 -33.61
C SER A 36 4.31 36.38 -33.60
N THR A 37 3.67 35.62 -34.48
CA THR A 37 2.23 35.45 -34.50
C THR A 37 1.76 34.40 -33.47
N ASP A 38 2.64 33.46 -33.08
CA ASP A 38 2.33 32.35 -32.17
C ASP A 38 2.65 32.68 -30.70
N ASP A 39 3.61 33.60 -30.48
CA ASP A 39 4.01 34.07 -29.14
C ASP A 39 4.36 35.57 -29.24
N GLU A 40 3.41 36.41 -28.86
CA GLU A 40 3.56 37.88 -28.97
C GLU A 40 4.77 38.43 -28.21
N CYS A 41 5.33 37.72 -27.25
CA CYS A 41 6.56 38.10 -26.55
C CYS A 41 7.83 37.83 -27.36
N ARG A 42 7.78 37.08 -28.46
CA ARG A 42 8.95 36.78 -29.28
C ARG A 42 9.18 37.81 -30.34
N MET A 43 10.41 38.31 -30.36
CA MET A 43 10.97 39.13 -31.41
C MET A 43 11.86 38.28 -32.31
N TYR A 44 11.38 37.90 -33.48
CA TYR A 44 12.19 37.17 -34.46
C TYR A 44 13.12 38.12 -35.19
N VAL A 45 14.37 37.71 -35.34
CA VAL A 45 15.40 38.37 -36.14
C VAL A 45 15.69 37.47 -37.34
N TYR A 46 15.40 37.96 -38.52
CA TYR A 46 15.75 37.31 -39.78
C TYR A 46 16.97 37.99 -40.37
N PHE A 47 17.91 37.20 -40.87
CA PHE A 47 19.13 37.71 -41.45
C PHE A 47 19.69 36.77 -42.49
N ASP A 48 20.34 37.34 -43.50
CA ASP A 48 21.09 36.59 -44.50
C ASP A 48 22.57 36.53 -44.09
N PHE A 49 23.09 35.33 -44.16
CA PHE A 49 24.50 35.05 -43.92
C PHE A 49 24.92 33.84 -44.74
N GLU A 50 25.76 34.06 -45.75
CA GLU A 50 26.25 33.04 -46.67
C GLU A 50 27.25 32.12 -45.94
N THR A 51 26.93 30.87 -45.77
CA THR A 51 27.83 29.87 -45.20
C THR A 51 28.41 28.99 -46.33
N VAL A 52 29.70 29.12 -46.58
CA VAL A 52 30.44 28.33 -47.59
C VAL A 52 30.80 26.95 -47.05
N SER A 53 30.81 25.93 -47.93
CA SER A 53 31.14 24.56 -47.54
C SER A 53 32.60 24.41 -47.12
N GLY A 54 32.89 24.24 -45.81
CA GLY A 54 34.26 23.99 -45.40
C GLY A 54 34.58 24.04 -43.91
N GLY A 55 33.68 24.45 -43.04
CA GLY A 55 33.91 24.26 -41.62
C GLY A 55 33.57 25.46 -40.74
N GLY A 56 33.10 25.20 -39.55
CA GLY A 56 33.10 26.05 -38.38
C GLY A 56 32.36 27.39 -38.43
N GLU A 57 31.44 27.59 -39.36
CA GLU A 57 30.75 28.85 -39.52
C GLU A 57 29.50 28.93 -38.64
N LYS A 58 29.34 30.03 -37.92
CA LYS A 58 28.18 30.36 -37.11
C LYS A 58 27.91 31.86 -37.15
N ALA A 59 26.71 32.27 -36.82
CA ALA A 59 26.40 33.66 -36.53
C ALA A 59 26.03 33.78 -35.04
N GLU A 60 26.50 34.80 -34.40
CA GLU A 60 26.06 35.21 -33.08
C GLU A 60 25.18 36.44 -33.21
N VAL A 61 23.94 36.33 -32.74
CA VAL A 61 22.98 37.44 -32.76
C VAL A 61 22.90 37.99 -31.36
N LYS A 62 23.18 39.25 -31.18
CA LYS A 62 23.21 39.93 -29.89
C LYS A 62 22.06 40.93 -29.79
N LEU A 63 21.45 41.00 -28.63
CA LEU A 63 20.43 41.99 -28.29
C LEU A 63 20.96 42.92 -27.21
N PHE A 64 20.82 44.23 -27.45
CA PHE A 64 21.25 45.26 -26.52
C PHE A 64 20.04 46.10 -26.07
N ASP A 65 20.16 46.69 -24.89
CA ASP A 65 19.21 47.70 -24.39
C ASP A 65 19.47 49.10 -24.98
N SER A 66 18.65 50.06 -24.56
CA SER A 66 18.78 51.45 -24.99
C SER A 66 20.11 52.15 -24.61
N GLU A 67 20.88 51.56 -23.70
CA GLU A 67 22.20 52.03 -23.27
C GLU A 67 23.33 51.23 -23.93
N MET A 68 23.03 50.41 -24.93
CA MET A 68 23.97 49.53 -25.63
C MET A 68 24.64 48.48 -24.73
N ARG A 69 23.96 48.05 -23.68
CA ARG A 69 24.41 46.91 -22.88
C ARG A 69 23.81 45.63 -23.46
N GLU A 70 24.63 44.63 -23.69
CA GLU A 70 24.18 43.31 -24.12
C GLU A 70 23.30 42.69 -23.05
N ILE A 71 22.10 42.28 -23.43
CA ILE A 71 21.10 41.69 -22.54
C ILE A 71 20.79 40.22 -22.86
N ASP A 72 21.00 39.77 -24.10
CA ASP A 72 20.87 38.37 -24.51
C ASP A 72 21.70 38.14 -25.79
N SER A 73 22.15 36.91 -26.00
CA SER A 73 22.77 36.49 -27.24
C SER A 73 22.37 35.11 -27.66
N LYS A 74 22.32 34.82 -28.95
CA LYS A 74 21.95 33.55 -29.55
C LYS A 74 22.91 33.14 -30.64
N THR A 75 23.45 31.94 -30.53
CA THR A 75 24.28 31.37 -31.59
C THR A 75 23.39 30.63 -32.61
N VAL A 76 23.50 30.96 -33.87
CA VAL A 76 22.85 30.31 -34.99
C VAL A 76 23.88 29.55 -35.79
N GLY A 77 23.76 28.23 -35.78
CA GLY A 77 24.69 27.36 -36.47
C GLY A 77 24.48 27.29 -37.99
N ARG A 78 25.30 26.49 -38.64
CA ARG A 78 25.31 26.29 -40.10
C ARG A 78 23.93 25.80 -40.60
N SER A 79 23.42 26.47 -41.64
CA SER A 79 22.18 26.09 -42.35
C SER A 79 22.43 26.09 -43.83
N ARG A 80 21.77 25.20 -44.61
CA ARG A 80 21.83 25.17 -46.08
C ARG A 80 21.09 26.34 -46.74
N LYS A 81 20.30 27.11 -45.98
CA LYS A 81 19.58 28.29 -46.41
C LYS A 81 20.38 29.52 -46.03
N ASN A 82 20.51 30.49 -46.90
CA ASN A 82 21.16 31.76 -46.59
C ASN A 82 20.35 32.55 -45.57
N GLU A 83 19.03 32.60 -45.72
CA GLU A 83 18.14 33.17 -44.73
C GLU A 83 18.12 32.37 -43.44
N LYS A 84 18.47 33.00 -42.35
CA LYS A 84 18.50 32.45 -41.00
C LYS A 84 17.59 33.24 -40.10
N LYS A 85 17.18 32.57 -38.99
CA LYS A 85 16.40 33.27 -37.97
C LYS A 85 16.75 32.81 -36.56
N THR A 86 16.59 33.72 -35.63
CA THR A 86 16.56 33.45 -34.19
C THR A 86 15.49 34.32 -33.53
N PHE A 87 15.31 34.17 -32.23
CA PHE A 87 14.38 35.03 -31.51
C PHE A 87 14.92 35.44 -30.14
N PHE A 88 14.45 36.62 -29.70
CA PHE A 88 14.62 37.11 -28.34
C PHE A 88 13.26 37.30 -27.67
N LYS A 89 13.25 37.44 -26.37
CA LYS A 89 12.07 37.80 -25.57
C LYS A 89 12.39 39.06 -24.75
N PRO A 90 12.28 40.25 -25.34
CA PRO A 90 12.48 41.48 -24.58
C PRO A 90 11.49 41.55 -23.41
N SER A 91 12.01 41.93 -22.26
CA SER A 91 11.20 41.91 -21.04
C SER A 91 10.33 43.14 -20.82
N SER A 92 10.47 44.19 -21.63
CA SER A 92 9.74 45.48 -21.53
C SER A 92 9.66 46.19 -22.86
N SER A 93 8.77 47.18 -22.96
CA SER A 93 8.77 48.13 -24.06
C SER A 93 10.04 49.02 -24.03
N GLY A 94 10.55 49.37 -25.20
CA GLY A 94 11.73 50.19 -25.28
C GLY A 94 12.40 50.12 -26.65
N THR A 95 13.48 50.89 -26.80
CA THR A 95 14.37 50.80 -27.97
C THR A 95 15.42 49.72 -27.66
N TYR A 96 15.52 48.77 -28.58
CA TYR A 96 16.54 47.73 -28.54
C TYR A 96 17.42 47.81 -29.78
N TYR A 97 18.62 47.32 -29.66
CA TYR A 97 19.59 47.27 -30.76
C TYR A 97 19.98 45.79 -30.97
N ILE A 98 20.11 45.41 -32.24
CA ILE A 98 20.45 44.06 -32.64
C ILE A 98 21.67 44.08 -33.50
N GLU A 99 22.63 43.23 -33.25
CA GLU A 99 23.81 43.02 -34.05
C GLU A 99 23.95 41.55 -34.39
N VAL A 100 24.31 41.24 -35.63
CA VAL A 100 24.64 39.88 -36.05
C VAL A 100 26.15 39.86 -36.39
N LEU A 101 26.86 38.99 -35.67
CA LEU A 101 28.28 38.72 -35.95
C LEU A 101 28.39 37.43 -36.75
N GLY A 102 28.86 37.49 -37.98
CA GLY A 102 29.28 36.32 -38.74
C GLY A 102 30.66 35.85 -38.26
N ILE A 103 30.82 34.59 -37.93
CA ILE A 103 32.04 34.02 -37.37
C ILE A 103 32.50 32.86 -38.26
N ARG A 104 33.76 32.94 -38.74
CA ARG A 104 34.43 31.89 -39.52
C ARG A 104 35.82 31.64 -38.96
N GLY A 105 36.01 30.58 -38.24
CA GLY A 105 37.25 30.34 -37.48
C GLY A 105 37.46 31.42 -36.42
N ASP A 106 38.57 32.16 -36.53
CA ASP A 106 38.89 33.28 -35.63
C ASP A 106 38.50 34.65 -36.22
N GLU A 107 37.86 34.68 -37.40
CA GLU A 107 37.44 35.94 -38.07
C GLU A 107 35.98 36.24 -37.71
N GLU A 108 35.72 37.52 -37.35
CA GLU A 108 34.37 38.02 -37.03
C GLU A 108 34.06 39.25 -37.89
N ILE A 109 32.82 39.29 -38.42
CA ILE A 109 32.33 40.45 -39.17
C ILE A 109 30.92 40.81 -38.73
N SER A 110 30.69 42.10 -38.46
CA SER A 110 29.42 42.63 -37.97
C SER A 110 28.48 43.05 -39.11
N SER A 111 27.15 42.75 -38.89
CA SER A 111 26.09 43.33 -39.73
C SER A 111 25.90 44.81 -39.57
N GLY A 112 26.63 45.48 -38.62
CA GLY A 112 26.20 46.74 -38.05
C GLY A 112 24.98 46.56 -37.09
N VAL A 113 24.66 47.66 -36.44
CA VAL A 113 23.62 47.67 -35.39
C VAL A 113 22.27 48.07 -36.02
N TYR A 114 21.24 47.25 -35.76
CA TYR A 114 19.87 47.49 -36.19
C TYR A 114 19.04 47.97 -35.00
N GLU A 115 18.43 49.17 -35.12
CA GLU A 115 17.55 49.72 -34.07
C GLU A 115 16.09 49.25 -34.26
N ILE A 116 15.43 48.81 -33.18
CA ILE A 116 14.03 48.43 -33.15
C ILE A 116 13.33 49.03 -31.93
N VAL A 117 12.18 49.64 -32.16
CA VAL A 117 11.28 50.02 -31.07
C VAL A 117 10.34 48.88 -30.82
N TRP A 118 10.52 48.24 -29.68
CA TRP A 118 9.66 47.13 -29.23
C TRP A 118 8.60 47.62 -28.28
N THR A 119 7.36 47.18 -28.49
CA THR A 119 6.27 47.43 -27.54
C THR A 119 5.94 46.10 -26.89
N TYR A 120 6.10 45.99 -25.56
CA TYR A 120 5.74 44.76 -24.86
C TYR A 120 4.26 44.46 -25.05
N PRO A 121 3.86 43.21 -25.33
CA PRO A 121 2.43 42.90 -25.54
C PRO A 121 1.61 43.20 -24.29
N LEU A 122 0.45 43.76 -24.49
CA LEU A 122 -0.54 43.91 -23.41
C LEU A 122 -1.36 42.62 -23.32
N PHE A 123 -1.38 41.99 -22.16
CA PHE A 123 -2.15 40.75 -21.96
C PHE A 123 -3.48 41.02 -21.26
N PRO A 124 -4.51 40.15 -21.47
CA PRO A 124 -5.74 40.24 -20.71
C PRO A 124 -5.49 39.75 -19.25
N PRO A 125 -6.16 40.39 -18.27
CA PRO A 125 -6.15 39.87 -16.89
C PRO A 125 -6.90 38.54 -16.75
N VAL A 126 -6.47 37.72 -15.81
CA VAL A 126 -7.21 36.55 -15.36
C VAL A 126 -7.94 36.92 -14.08
N ALA A 127 -9.27 37.00 -14.16
CA ALA A 127 -10.11 37.44 -13.05
C ALA A 127 -10.69 36.28 -12.26
N SER A 128 -10.96 36.50 -10.96
CA SER A 128 -11.68 35.60 -10.06
C SER A 128 -12.68 36.40 -9.23
N ALA A 129 -13.87 35.84 -9.01
CA ALA A 129 -14.93 36.45 -8.25
C ALA A 129 -15.30 35.57 -7.04
N VAL A 130 -15.37 36.16 -5.84
CA VAL A 130 -15.61 35.47 -4.57
C VAL A 130 -16.70 36.19 -3.78
N ASN A 131 -17.69 35.47 -3.25
CA ASN A 131 -18.66 36.03 -2.31
C ASN A 131 -17.99 36.29 -0.97
N GLN A 132 -18.23 37.49 -0.39
CA GLN A 132 -17.76 37.88 0.93
C GLN A 132 -18.87 37.90 1.98
N GLY A 133 -20.00 37.27 1.70
CA GLY A 133 -21.20 37.38 2.50
C GLY A 133 -21.98 38.69 2.23
N ASP A 134 -23.16 38.83 2.86
CA ASP A 134 -24.03 40.00 2.73
C ASP A 134 -24.29 40.43 1.26
N ASN A 135 -24.43 39.49 0.35
CA ASN A 135 -24.60 39.74 -1.09
C ASN A 135 -23.52 40.66 -1.68
N THR A 136 -22.28 40.48 -1.27
CA THR A 136 -21.12 41.22 -1.70
C THR A 136 -20.16 40.29 -2.46
N ILE A 137 -19.78 40.69 -3.66
CA ILE A 137 -18.81 39.96 -4.49
C ILE A 137 -17.52 40.78 -4.58
N ARG A 138 -16.40 40.15 -4.25
CA ARG A 138 -15.06 40.67 -4.51
C ARG A 138 -14.55 40.07 -5.81
N LEU A 139 -14.22 40.91 -6.75
CA LEU A 139 -13.57 40.59 -8.00
C LEU A 139 -12.09 40.93 -7.88
N SER A 140 -11.18 40.02 -8.18
CA SER A 140 -9.73 40.23 -8.14
C SER A 140 -9.08 39.66 -9.40
N TRP A 141 -7.92 40.19 -9.78
CA TRP A 141 -7.15 39.74 -10.94
C TRP A 141 -5.66 39.97 -10.76
N ASN A 142 -4.89 39.32 -11.61
CA ASN A 142 -3.43 39.45 -11.60
C ASN A 142 -3.00 40.81 -12.22
N GLU A 143 -1.96 41.43 -11.67
CA GLU A 143 -1.34 42.63 -12.23
C GLU A 143 -0.82 42.32 -13.64
N ILE A 144 -1.15 43.23 -14.60
CA ILE A 144 -0.68 43.12 -15.97
C ILE A 144 0.45 44.14 -16.22
N LYS A 145 1.56 43.61 -16.68
CA LYS A 145 2.75 44.39 -16.96
C LYS A 145 2.47 45.44 -18.02
N GLU A 146 2.87 46.70 -17.74
CA GLU A 146 2.71 47.88 -18.59
C GLU A 146 1.23 48.26 -18.86
N ALA A 147 0.28 47.78 -18.08
CA ALA A 147 -1.06 48.32 -18.09
C ALA A 147 -1.08 49.65 -17.33
N ASP A 148 -1.82 50.62 -17.86
CA ASP A 148 -2.08 51.93 -17.18
C ASP A 148 -3.22 51.79 -16.16
N GLY A 149 -4.03 50.75 -16.27
CA GLY A 149 -5.18 50.44 -15.43
C GLY A 149 -6.09 49.40 -16.05
N TYR A 150 -7.28 49.21 -15.46
CA TYR A 150 -8.22 48.16 -15.84
C TYR A 150 -9.61 48.72 -16.07
N LEU A 151 -10.31 48.12 -17.03
CA LEU A 151 -11.73 48.33 -17.28
C LEU A 151 -12.48 47.05 -16.80
N VAL A 152 -13.28 47.24 -15.77
CA VAL A 152 -14.11 46.20 -15.20
C VAL A 152 -15.53 46.37 -15.72
N ARG A 153 -16.18 45.26 -16.15
CA ARG A 153 -17.61 45.28 -16.52
C ARG A 153 -18.38 44.32 -15.63
N MET A 154 -19.49 44.79 -15.08
CA MET A 154 -20.45 43.97 -14.34
C MET A 154 -21.83 44.11 -15.03
N ASN A 155 -22.35 43.01 -15.56
CA ASN A 155 -23.60 43.01 -16.33
C ASN A 155 -23.64 44.09 -17.45
N GLY A 156 -22.46 44.44 -17.99
CA GLY A 156 -22.34 45.45 -19.04
C GLY A 156 -22.08 46.88 -18.54
N GLU A 157 -22.24 47.19 -17.27
CA GLU A 157 -21.83 48.43 -16.66
C GLU A 157 -20.32 48.52 -16.50
N GLU A 158 -19.70 49.68 -16.85
CA GLU A 158 -18.25 49.88 -16.91
C GLU A 158 -17.71 50.65 -15.73
N TYR A 159 -16.64 50.12 -15.13
CA TYR A 159 -15.90 50.71 -14.03
C TYR A 159 -14.41 50.75 -14.41
N ARG A 160 -13.69 51.82 -14.02
CA ARG A 160 -12.24 51.95 -14.25
C ARG A 160 -11.49 51.99 -12.91
N THR A 161 -10.41 51.24 -12.83
CA THR A 161 -9.56 51.22 -11.64
C THR A 161 -8.09 51.02 -12.00
N LYS A 162 -7.19 51.34 -11.08
CA LYS A 162 -5.77 50.99 -11.15
C LYS A 162 -5.41 49.83 -10.22
N GLU A 163 -6.30 49.52 -9.30
CA GLU A 163 -6.16 48.43 -8.37
C GLU A 163 -6.45 47.07 -9.06
N CYS A 164 -5.94 46.02 -8.53
CA CYS A 164 -6.16 44.66 -9.04
C CYS A 164 -7.35 43.94 -8.36
N GLU A 165 -8.25 44.71 -7.73
CA GLU A 165 -9.49 44.22 -7.15
C GLU A 165 -10.58 45.27 -7.21
N MET A 166 -11.83 44.79 -7.08
CA MET A 166 -13.04 45.61 -6.96
C MET A 166 -14.11 44.88 -6.18
N ILE A 167 -14.82 45.59 -5.31
CA ILE A 167 -15.89 45.04 -4.46
C ILE A 167 -17.24 45.56 -4.93
N PHE A 168 -18.18 44.67 -5.15
CA PHE A 168 -19.56 44.97 -5.54
C PHE A 168 -20.50 44.56 -4.38
N SER A 169 -21.07 45.49 -3.69
CA SER A 169 -21.96 45.29 -2.52
C SER A 169 -23.41 45.58 -2.84
N GLY A 170 -24.34 45.06 -2.00
CA GLY A 170 -25.77 45.29 -2.15
C GLY A 170 -26.38 44.61 -3.40
N LEU A 171 -25.78 43.53 -3.82
CA LEU A 171 -26.27 42.71 -4.95
C LEU A 171 -27.56 41.96 -4.51
N GLN A 172 -28.36 41.50 -5.46
CA GLN A 172 -29.54 40.70 -5.16
C GLN A 172 -29.17 39.24 -4.97
N SER A 173 -29.52 38.66 -3.83
CA SER A 173 -29.27 37.25 -3.48
C SER A 173 -29.85 36.29 -4.51
N GLY A 174 -29.08 35.28 -4.90
CA GLY A 174 -29.50 34.27 -5.88
C GLY A 174 -29.41 34.71 -7.36
N ILE A 175 -29.00 35.96 -7.63
CA ILE A 175 -28.84 36.46 -9.01
C ILE A 175 -27.38 36.21 -9.47
N LYS A 176 -27.24 35.65 -10.68
CA LYS A 176 -25.96 35.40 -11.39
C LYS A 176 -25.52 36.67 -12.10
N TYR A 177 -24.39 37.24 -11.70
CA TYR A 177 -23.77 38.43 -12.32
C TYR A 177 -22.64 38.02 -13.25
N SER A 178 -22.50 38.73 -14.35
CA SER A 178 -21.35 38.57 -15.26
C SER A 178 -20.27 39.60 -14.97
N PHE A 179 -19.02 39.19 -14.95
CA PHE A 179 -17.86 40.07 -14.77
C PHE A 179 -16.85 39.85 -15.88
N SER A 180 -16.26 40.91 -16.38
CA SER A 180 -15.05 40.84 -17.21
C SER A 180 -14.09 41.94 -16.84
N VAL A 181 -12.80 41.65 -16.90
CA VAL A 181 -11.73 42.62 -16.63
C VAL A 181 -10.85 42.72 -17.85
N SER A 182 -10.62 43.96 -18.33
CA SER A 182 -9.74 44.23 -19.44
C SER A 182 -8.57 45.09 -18.98
N SER A 183 -7.37 44.83 -19.45
CA SER A 183 -6.23 45.68 -19.24
C SER A 183 -6.27 46.85 -20.21
N ILE A 184 -5.83 48.03 -19.80
CA ILE A 184 -5.79 49.25 -20.59
C ILE A 184 -4.37 49.82 -20.63
N ARG A 185 -3.89 50.18 -21.80
CA ARG A 185 -2.67 50.94 -22.01
C ARG A 185 -2.91 51.99 -23.08
N LYS A 186 -3.03 53.27 -22.70
CA LYS A 186 -3.46 54.37 -23.60
C LYS A 186 -4.79 54.06 -24.30
N ASP A 187 -4.76 53.85 -25.62
CA ASP A 187 -5.93 53.52 -26.43
C ASP A 187 -6.06 51.99 -26.68
N GLU A 188 -5.12 51.21 -26.23
CA GLU A 188 -5.15 49.75 -26.38
C GLU A 188 -5.94 49.14 -25.21
N ILE A 189 -6.88 48.22 -25.52
CA ILE A 189 -7.66 47.45 -24.55
C ILE A 189 -7.52 45.98 -24.89
N ARG A 190 -7.17 45.16 -23.89
CA ARG A 190 -7.15 43.70 -24.00
C ARG A 190 -8.20 43.11 -23.10
N GLU A 191 -9.25 42.59 -23.70
CA GLU A 191 -10.38 42.02 -22.98
C GLU A 191 -10.03 40.67 -22.41
N GLY A 192 -10.30 40.48 -21.09
CA GLY A 192 -10.25 39.19 -20.41
C GLY A 192 -11.54 38.39 -20.58
N GLU A 193 -11.51 37.15 -20.14
CA GLU A 193 -12.67 36.28 -20.19
C GLU A 193 -13.81 36.79 -19.31
N THR A 194 -15.03 36.52 -19.72
CA THR A 194 -16.22 36.81 -18.90
C THR A 194 -16.43 35.66 -17.94
N ILE A 195 -16.40 35.98 -16.65
CA ILE A 195 -16.70 35.03 -15.58
C ILE A 195 -18.09 35.37 -14.98
N TYR A 196 -18.66 34.40 -14.34
CA TYR A 196 -20.00 34.54 -13.72
C TYR A 196 -19.93 34.17 -12.24
N LYS A 197 -20.69 34.92 -11.41
CA LYS A 197 -20.82 34.63 -10.00
C LYS A 197 -22.21 34.93 -9.50
N THR A 198 -22.78 34.01 -8.75
CA THR A 198 -24.08 34.19 -8.09
C THR A 198 -23.86 34.86 -6.74
N ALA A 199 -24.54 36.00 -6.50
CA ALA A 199 -24.49 36.69 -5.21
C ALA A 199 -25.19 35.88 -4.12
N ARG A 200 -24.55 35.76 -2.95
CA ARG A 200 -25.04 34.99 -1.82
C ARG A 200 -24.86 35.79 -0.49
N GLU A 201 -25.71 35.46 0.48
CA GLU A 201 -25.59 36.00 1.84
C GLU A 201 -24.40 35.42 2.61
N THR A 202 -23.87 34.26 2.19
CA THR A 202 -22.74 33.55 2.81
C THR A 202 -21.45 33.79 2.04
N GLU A 203 -20.32 33.74 2.74
CA GLU A 203 -19.01 33.79 2.11
C GLU A 203 -18.72 32.51 1.33
N ASP A 204 -17.98 32.65 0.22
CA ASP A 204 -17.43 31.50 -0.50
C ASP A 204 -16.23 30.94 0.27
N ARG A 205 -16.19 29.63 0.31
CA ARG A 205 -15.04 28.92 0.91
C ARG A 205 -13.88 28.86 -0.05
N VAL A 206 -12.68 28.90 0.52
CA VAL A 206 -11.46 28.62 -0.23
C VAL A 206 -11.32 27.12 -0.38
N TRP A 207 -11.23 26.66 -1.61
CA TRP A 207 -10.96 25.27 -1.94
C TRP A 207 -9.54 25.11 -2.41
N THR A 208 -8.85 24.10 -1.90
CA THR A 208 -7.43 23.84 -2.14
C THR A 208 -7.22 22.39 -2.55
N PHE A 209 -6.30 22.18 -3.48
CA PHE A 209 -5.86 20.83 -3.86
C PHE A 209 -4.59 20.45 -3.09
N THR A 210 -4.53 19.20 -2.68
CA THR A 210 -3.32 18.55 -2.19
C THR A 210 -3.29 17.07 -2.59
N ARG A 211 -2.13 16.47 -2.53
CA ARG A 211 -1.91 15.04 -2.69
C ARG A 211 -0.90 14.58 -1.66
N PHE A 212 -1.24 13.56 -0.93
CA PHE A 212 -0.39 13.04 0.14
C PHE A 212 -0.63 11.56 0.39
N GLY A 213 0.21 10.97 1.22
CA GLY A 213 0.12 9.59 1.63
C GLY A 213 0.74 8.59 0.64
N GLN A 214 0.70 7.34 1.01
CA GLN A 214 1.45 6.28 0.34
C GLN A 214 1.04 6.10 -1.12
N SER A 215 2.05 5.93 -1.99
CA SER A 215 1.90 5.67 -3.43
C SER A 215 1.33 6.83 -4.26
N THR A 216 1.16 8.04 -3.72
CA THR A 216 0.80 9.20 -4.54
C THR A 216 1.95 9.62 -5.44
N LYS A 217 1.64 10.14 -6.64
CA LYS A 217 2.62 10.59 -7.62
C LYS A 217 2.18 11.91 -8.23
N GLU A 218 3.11 12.86 -8.35
CA GLU A 218 2.83 14.20 -8.89
C GLU A 218 2.20 14.16 -10.28
N ALA A 219 2.69 13.30 -11.15
CA ALA A 219 2.21 13.17 -12.52
C ALA A 219 0.83 12.51 -12.65
N LEU A 220 0.35 11.82 -11.62
CA LEU A 220 -0.89 11.03 -11.66
C LEU A 220 -2.00 11.60 -10.78
N ASN A 221 -1.60 12.07 -9.58
CA ASN A 221 -2.51 12.64 -8.61
C ASN A 221 -2.66 14.14 -8.92
N THR A 222 -3.62 14.48 -9.78
CA THR A 222 -3.82 15.81 -10.34
C THR A 222 -5.28 16.25 -10.23
N HIS A 223 -5.53 17.52 -10.49
CA HIS A 223 -6.86 18.09 -10.60
C HIS A 223 -6.92 19.12 -11.71
N ASP A 224 -8.11 19.37 -12.24
CA ASP A 224 -8.42 20.47 -13.13
C ASP A 224 -9.79 21.05 -12.76
N VAL A 225 -9.85 22.34 -12.49
CA VAL A 225 -11.12 23.03 -12.22
C VAL A 225 -11.78 23.39 -13.55
N ILE A 226 -12.94 22.79 -13.83
CA ILE A 226 -13.72 23.04 -15.05
C ILE A 226 -14.56 24.31 -14.88
N ASN A 227 -15.23 24.45 -13.74
CA ASN A 227 -16.06 25.59 -13.40
C ASN A 227 -15.89 25.92 -11.90
N SER A 228 -15.25 27.03 -11.62
CA SER A 228 -14.99 27.47 -10.24
C SER A 228 -16.26 27.94 -9.51
N ASP A 229 -17.26 28.46 -10.24
CA ASP A 229 -18.50 28.95 -9.64
C ASP A 229 -19.43 27.83 -9.18
N GLU A 230 -19.47 26.74 -9.93
CA GLU A 230 -20.29 25.58 -9.66
C GLU A 230 -19.49 24.44 -9.00
N LEU A 231 -18.20 24.71 -8.75
CA LEU A 231 -17.24 23.75 -8.19
C LEU A 231 -17.18 22.44 -8.98
N GLU A 232 -17.23 22.55 -10.33
CA GLU A 232 -17.05 21.41 -11.22
C GLU A 232 -15.55 21.18 -11.47
N LEU A 233 -15.08 19.96 -11.24
CA LEU A 233 -13.64 19.64 -11.35
C LEU A 233 -13.40 18.18 -11.75
N LEU A 234 -12.21 17.95 -12.30
CA LEU A 234 -11.65 16.62 -12.52
C LEU A 234 -10.68 16.29 -11.38
N LEU A 235 -10.76 15.07 -10.86
CA LEU A 235 -9.75 14.51 -9.96
C LEU A 235 -9.19 13.22 -10.56
N ASN A 236 -7.88 13.13 -10.64
CA ASN A 236 -7.17 12.03 -11.26
C ASN A 236 -6.26 11.31 -10.26
N SER A 237 -6.10 10.01 -10.45
CA SER A 237 -5.14 9.18 -9.70
C SER A 237 -4.50 8.09 -10.56
N CYS A 238 -4.67 8.13 -11.87
CA CYS A 238 -4.00 7.21 -12.78
C CYS A 238 -3.83 7.80 -14.18
N SER A 239 -2.89 7.21 -14.93
CA SER A 239 -2.80 7.41 -16.37
C SER A 239 -3.43 6.22 -17.11
N VAL A 240 -4.08 6.53 -18.24
CA VAL A 240 -4.82 5.56 -19.05
C VAL A 240 -4.18 5.48 -20.42
N THR A 241 -3.94 4.26 -20.91
CA THR A 241 -3.42 4.01 -22.27
C THR A 241 -4.49 4.33 -23.33
N LYS A 242 -4.08 4.41 -24.59
CA LYS A 242 -5.01 4.60 -25.71
C LYS A 242 -6.01 3.44 -25.84
N ASP A 243 -5.64 2.26 -25.38
CA ASP A 243 -6.49 1.05 -25.44
C ASP A 243 -7.45 0.95 -24.23
N GLY A 244 -7.36 1.89 -23.26
CA GLY A 244 -8.24 1.96 -22.11
C GLY A 244 -7.76 1.21 -20.87
N ASP A 245 -6.51 0.75 -20.84
CA ASP A 245 -5.91 0.10 -19.69
C ASP A 245 -5.20 1.11 -18.79
N VAL A 246 -5.02 0.76 -17.51
CA VAL A 246 -4.19 1.54 -16.58
C VAL A 246 -2.72 1.34 -16.95
N SER A 247 -2.01 2.44 -17.21
CA SER A 247 -0.56 2.40 -17.39
C SER A 247 0.21 2.63 -16.09
N GLU A 248 -0.28 3.52 -15.23
CA GLU A 248 0.27 3.79 -13.90
C GLU A 248 -0.82 4.19 -12.91
N LYS A 249 -0.63 3.81 -11.65
CA LYS A 249 -1.55 4.08 -10.53
C LYS A 249 -0.90 5.01 -9.51
N GLY A 250 -1.68 5.92 -8.92
CA GLY A 250 -1.26 6.87 -7.89
C GLY A 250 -2.16 6.83 -6.66
N GLY A 251 -1.58 6.71 -5.47
CA GLY A 251 -2.31 6.65 -4.21
C GLY A 251 -2.95 5.28 -3.94
N LYS A 252 -3.68 5.19 -2.84
CA LYS A 252 -4.51 4.03 -2.46
C LYS A 252 -5.41 4.35 -1.27
N TYR A 253 -6.59 3.75 -1.21
CA TYR A 253 -7.36 3.68 0.04
C TYR A 253 -6.87 2.50 0.89
N THR A 254 -6.79 2.73 2.19
CA THR A 254 -6.42 1.71 3.19
C THR A 254 -7.38 1.77 4.39
N SER A 255 -7.14 0.98 5.42
CA SER A 255 -7.94 1.03 6.64
C SER A 255 -7.66 2.24 7.53
N LEU A 256 -6.41 2.72 7.61
CA LEU A 256 -5.97 3.76 8.56
C LEU A 256 -5.18 4.91 7.94
N HIS A 257 -4.62 4.75 6.74
CA HIS A 257 -3.71 5.73 6.13
C HIS A 257 -3.88 5.76 4.61
N ASP A 258 -4.67 6.69 4.13
CA ASP A 258 -4.95 6.85 2.70
C ASP A 258 -3.82 7.59 1.98
N GLY A 259 -3.61 7.23 0.71
CA GLY A 259 -2.85 8.02 -0.24
C GLY A 259 -3.80 8.51 -1.33
N ILE A 260 -4.07 9.81 -1.40
CA ILE A 260 -5.17 10.38 -2.20
C ILE A 260 -4.78 11.66 -2.94
N SER A 261 -5.49 11.94 -4.03
CA SER A 261 -5.72 13.29 -4.50
C SER A 261 -6.89 13.87 -3.71
N TYR A 262 -6.74 15.06 -3.17
CA TYR A 262 -7.74 15.64 -2.28
C TYR A 262 -8.00 17.10 -2.62
N TYR A 263 -9.25 17.44 -2.93
CA TYR A 263 -9.70 18.80 -3.16
C TYR A 263 -10.67 19.20 -2.06
N TYR A 264 -10.28 20.09 -1.17
CA TYR A 264 -10.91 20.30 0.13
C TYR A 264 -11.08 21.77 0.48
N THR A 265 -11.97 22.00 1.47
CA THR A 265 -12.07 23.25 2.24
C THR A 265 -11.96 22.96 3.73
N THR A 266 -11.83 23.99 4.55
CA THR A 266 -11.72 23.89 6.01
C THR A 266 -13.00 24.31 6.71
N ILE A 267 -13.26 23.67 7.84
CA ILE A 267 -14.36 23.94 8.77
C ILE A 267 -13.75 24.32 10.11
N ASP A 268 -14.26 25.39 10.75
CA ASP A 268 -14.00 25.66 12.17
C ASP A 268 -14.91 24.76 13.04
N PRO A 269 -14.37 23.69 13.65
CA PRO A 269 -15.22 22.73 14.38
C PRO A 269 -15.91 23.29 15.61
N ARG A 270 -15.55 24.50 16.06
CA ARG A 270 -16.16 25.15 17.21
C ARG A 270 -17.40 25.95 16.87
N ARG A 271 -17.55 26.33 15.59
CA ARG A 271 -18.58 27.30 15.15
C ARG A 271 -19.41 26.80 13.97
N GLU A 272 -18.99 25.74 13.33
CA GLU A 272 -19.55 25.33 12.07
C GLU A 272 -19.88 23.84 12.06
N ASN A 273 -21.10 23.53 11.68
CA ASN A 273 -21.51 22.26 11.11
C ASN A 273 -21.59 22.41 9.59
N PHE A 274 -21.60 21.32 8.86
CA PHE A 274 -21.63 21.37 7.40
C PHE A 274 -22.47 20.25 6.79
N SER A 275 -22.93 20.48 5.56
CA SER A 275 -23.42 19.44 4.66
C SER A 275 -22.78 19.62 3.29
N LEU A 276 -22.09 18.59 2.80
CA LEU A 276 -21.44 18.54 1.51
C LEU A 276 -22.05 17.41 0.68
N SER A 277 -22.73 17.79 -0.39
CA SER A 277 -23.27 16.86 -1.40
C SER A 277 -22.57 17.07 -2.74
N ALA A 278 -22.31 16.00 -3.46
CA ALA A 278 -21.77 16.08 -4.82
C ALA A 278 -22.16 14.88 -5.67
N THR A 279 -22.17 15.08 -6.97
CA THR A 279 -22.32 14.03 -7.97
C THR A 279 -20.95 13.67 -8.54
N PHE A 280 -20.54 12.42 -8.36
CA PHE A 280 -19.32 11.86 -8.96
C PHE A 280 -19.68 11.15 -10.25
N VAL A 281 -19.03 11.54 -11.35
CA VAL A 281 -19.11 10.87 -12.66
C VAL A 281 -17.82 10.13 -12.89
N ILE A 282 -17.87 8.83 -13.15
CA ILE A 282 -16.68 8.02 -13.36
C ILE A 282 -16.19 8.17 -14.79
N ASP A 283 -15.09 8.88 -14.99
CA ASP A 283 -14.43 8.99 -16.29
C ASP A 283 -13.58 7.74 -16.59
N PHE A 284 -12.95 7.19 -15.56
CA PHE A 284 -12.20 5.93 -15.64
C PHE A 284 -12.14 5.24 -14.28
N ILE A 285 -12.20 3.91 -14.28
CA ILE A 285 -11.83 3.06 -13.15
C ILE A 285 -11.14 1.80 -13.66
N ASN A 286 -10.10 1.37 -12.94
CA ASN A 286 -9.32 0.18 -13.29
C ASN A 286 -10.23 -1.05 -13.47
N PRO A 287 -10.22 -1.70 -14.64
CA PRO A 287 -11.04 -2.89 -14.89
C PRO A 287 -10.60 -4.11 -14.08
N THR A 288 -9.32 -4.15 -13.66
CA THR A 288 -8.76 -5.19 -12.79
C THR A 288 -8.31 -4.56 -11.47
N PRO A 289 -9.24 -4.33 -10.54
CA PRO A 289 -8.94 -3.64 -9.29
C PRO A 289 -8.14 -4.52 -8.33
N ASP A 290 -7.35 -3.87 -7.48
CA ASP A 290 -6.66 -4.52 -6.36
C ASP A 290 -7.29 -4.19 -4.98
N GLY A 291 -8.49 -3.61 -4.98
CA GLY A 291 -9.26 -3.32 -3.77
C GLY A 291 -8.90 -2.00 -3.07
N GLN A 292 -8.09 -1.16 -3.71
CA GLN A 292 -7.63 0.11 -3.16
C GLN A 292 -8.03 1.32 -4.04
N GLU A 293 -8.71 1.07 -5.13
CA GLU A 293 -9.25 2.07 -6.05
C GLU A 293 -10.52 2.69 -5.52
N GLY A 294 -10.73 3.98 -5.77
CA GLY A 294 -12.02 4.59 -5.45
C GLY A 294 -12.03 6.10 -5.40
N PHE A 295 -13.18 6.62 -4.97
CA PHE A 295 -13.48 8.05 -4.86
C PHE A 295 -14.53 8.32 -3.78
N GLY A 296 -14.66 9.54 -3.35
CA GLY A 296 -15.75 9.95 -2.45
C GLY A 296 -15.50 11.25 -1.72
N ILE A 297 -16.37 11.52 -0.74
CA ILE A 297 -16.26 12.67 0.18
C ILE A 297 -15.64 12.17 1.48
N ILE A 298 -14.61 12.89 1.95
CA ILE A 298 -13.93 12.62 3.21
C ILE A 298 -13.85 13.91 4.02
N ALA A 299 -14.11 13.81 5.32
CA ALA A 299 -13.74 14.79 6.33
C ALA A 299 -12.64 14.19 7.20
N MET A 300 -11.59 14.96 7.52
CA MET A 300 -10.44 14.48 8.29
C MET A 300 -9.85 15.58 9.18
N ASP A 301 -9.13 15.18 10.22
CA ASP A 301 -8.55 16.09 11.22
C ASP A 301 -7.07 16.42 10.96
N SER A 302 -6.47 15.92 9.88
CA SER A 302 -5.14 16.38 9.49
C SER A 302 -4.86 16.11 8.00
N LEU A 303 -3.96 16.90 7.43
CA LEU A 303 -3.47 16.73 6.06
C LEU A 303 -2.04 16.23 6.08
N GLY A 304 -1.70 15.36 5.12
CA GLY A 304 -0.33 14.99 4.83
C GLY A 304 0.41 16.11 4.10
N GLU A 305 1.72 16.05 4.13
CA GLU A 305 2.57 16.98 3.39
C GLU A 305 2.39 16.77 1.87
N ASP A 306 2.12 17.87 1.14
CA ASP A 306 1.89 17.81 -0.30
C ASP A 306 3.09 17.26 -1.06
N GLY A 307 2.82 16.27 -1.92
CA GLY A 307 3.83 15.62 -2.74
C GLY A 307 4.69 14.57 -2.01
N VAL A 308 4.52 14.35 -0.71
CA VAL A 308 5.23 13.30 0.05
C VAL A 308 4.54 11.96 -0.13
N SER A 309 5.14 11.07 -0.93
CA SER A 309 4.54 9.80 -1.36
C SER A 309 5.04 8.56 -0.61
N GLY A 310 6.10 8.66 0.16
CA GLY A 310 6.80 7.51 0.76
C GLY A 310 6.36 7.13 2.16
N SER A 311 5.56 7.94 2.85
CA SER A 311 5.16 7.72 4.24
C SER A 311 3.65 7.54 4.37
N ASN A 312 3.25 6.74 5.35
CA ASN A 312 1.86 6.64 5.77
C ASN A 312 1.44 7.93 6.46
N HIS A 313 0.31 8.48 6.07
CA HIS A 313 -0.30 9.60 6.77
C HIS A 313 -1.51 9.10 7.54
N TYR A 314 -1.43 9.15 8.86
CA TYR A 314 -2.50 8.69 9.76
C TYR A 314 -3.37 9.85 10.19
N THR A 315 -4.68 9.71 10.01
CA THR A 315 -5.65 10.76 10.34
C THR A 315 -6.98 10.14 10.75
N ASN A 316 -7.70 10.76 11.68
CA ASN A 316 -9.09 10.42 11.92
C ASN A 316 -9.93 10.95 10.75
N SER A 317 -10.94 10.18 10.33
CA SER A 317 -11.76 10.57 9.19
C SER A 317 -13.17 10.02 9.25
N ALA A 318 -14.13 10.80 8.74
CA ALA A 318 -15.48 10.36 8.42
C ALA A 318 -15.67 10.46 6.90
N SER A 319 -16.18 9.44 6.25
CA SER A 319 -16.26 9.45 4.81
C SER A 319 -17.43 8.64 4.25
N ILE A 320 -17.82 9.01 3.03
CA ILE A 320 -18.63 8.22 2.13
C ILE A 320 -17.82 7.96 0.87
N ILE A 321 -17.41 6.74 0.67
CA ILE A 321 -16.50 6.35 -0.40
C ILE A 321 -17.02 5.16 -1.20
N ALA A 322 -16.78 5.20 -2.50
CA ALA A 322 -16.97 4.08 -3.42
C ALA A 322 -15.62 3.45 -3.73
N THR A 323 -15.47 2.17 -3.48
CA THR A 323 -14.23 1.44 -3.73
C THR A 323 -14.49 0.16 -4.50
N LYS A 324 -13.58 -0.20 -5.41
CA LYS A 324 -13.57 -1.56 -5.98
C LYS A 324 -12.85 -2.49 -5.02
N TYR A 325 -13.52 -3.56 -4.69
CA TYR A 325 -13.04 -4.52 -3.70
C TYR A 325 -13.10 -5.96 -4.24
N GLU A 326 -12.03 -6.71 -4.06
CA GLU A 326 -12.02 -8.14 -4.25
C GLU A 326 -11.89 -8.83 -2.87
N GLY A 327 -12.85 -9.65 -2.49
CA GLY A 327 -12.79 -10.30 -1.18
C GLY A 327 -13.96 -11.21 -0.88
N TRP A 328 -14.05 -11.62 0.37
CA TRP A 328 -15.11 -12.50 0.88
C TRP A 328 -16.10 -11.72 1.74
N ILE A 329 -17.38 -11.81 1.41
CA ILE A 329 -18.46 -11.26 2.22
C ILE A 329 -19.40 -12.41 2.58
N ASN A 330 -19.64 -12.64 3.86
CA ASN A 330 -20.49 -13.72 4.37
C ASN A 330 -20.15 -15.11 3.80
N GLY A 331 -18.85 -15.40 3.62
CA GLY A 331 -18.37 -16.68 3.11
C GLY A 331 -18.49 -16.90 1.60
N VAL A 332 -18.89 -15.87 0.84
CA VAL A 332 -18.93 -15.92 -0.62
C VAL A 332 -17.82 -15.05 -1.19
N LYS A 333 -16.99 -15.62 -2.06
CA LYS A 333 -15.96 -14.84 -2.78
C LYS A 333 -16.66 -13.96 -3.81
N TYR A 334 -16.38 -12.68 -3.71
CA TYR A 334 -16.78 -11.68 -4.68
C TYR A 334 -15.54 -11.22 -5.44
N SER A 335 -15.47 -11.48 -6.72
CA SER A 335 -14.51 -10.87 -7.62
C SER A 335 -15.11 -9.59 -8.19
N SER A 336 -14.36 -8.47 -8.12
CA SER A 336 -14.74 -7.14 -8.64
C SER A 336 -16.03 -6.56 -8.06
N LYS A 337 -16.29 -6.68 -6.78
CA LYS A 337 -17.40 -5.98 -6.17
C LYS A 337 -17.05 -4.55 -5.83
N ASP A 338 -17.90 -3.74 -6.30
CA ASP A 338 -17.95 -2.33 -6.02
C ASP A 338 -18.72 -2.12 -4.73
N THR A 339 -18.11 -1.50 -3.76
CA THR A 339 -18.79 -1.09 -2.53
C THR A 339 -18.86 0.41 -2.48
N LEU A 340 -20.08 0.94 -2.29
CA LEU A 340 -20.29 2.29 -1.81
C LEU A 340 -20.68 2.19 -0.35
N GLY A 341 -19.98 2.88 0.51
CA GLY A 341 -20.21 2.77 1.95
C GLY A 341 -19.71 3.96 2.73
N SER A 342 -20.11 4.02 3.98
CA SER A 342 -19.49 4.90 4.96
C SER A 342 -18.24 4.24 5.56
N ARG A 343 -17.22 5.04 5.85
CA ARG A 343 -16.06 4.61 6.63
C ARG A 343 -15.76 5.66 7.70
N PHE A 344 -15.43 5.18 8.89
CA PHE A 344 -15.04 6.02 10.00
C PHE A 344 -13.73 5.52 10.60
N VAL A 345 -12.74 6.39 10.72
CA VAL A 345 -11.45 6.12 11.36
C VAL A 345 -11.34 7.03 12.57
N ARG A 346 -11.05 6.47 13.74
CA ARG A 346 -10.94 7.21 14.99
C ARG A 346 -9.86 6.66 15.91
N GLY A 347 -9.55 7.38 16.98
CA GLY A 347 -8.63 6.96 18.02
C GLY A 347 -7.16 7.33 17.76
N ILE A 348 -6.88 8.02 16.66
CA ILE A 348 -5.53 8.54 16.35
C ILE A 348 -5.37 9.89 17.05
N THR A 349 -4.29 10.06 17.80
CA THR A 349 -3.99 11.29 18.54
C THR A 349 -2.56 11.75 18.27
N LYS A 350 -2.24 13.02 18.57
CA LYS A 350 -0.85 13.53 18.53
C LYS A 350 0.10 12.63 19.33
N GLU A 351 -0.38 12.09 20.46
CA GLU A 351 0.42 11.21 21.32
C GLU A 351 0.68 9.84 20.67
N THR A 352 -0.34 9.22 20.05
CA THR A 352 -0.15 7.91 19.35
C THR A 352 0.75 8.06 18.14
N ILE A 353 0.63 9.16 17.37
CA ILE A 353 1.53 9.48 16.26
C ILE A 353 2.99 9.63 16.75
N ALA A 354 3.20 10.34 17.85
CA ALA A 354 4.54 10.54 18.43
C ALA A 354 5.17 9.23 18.95
N LYS A 355 4.36 8.25 19.37
CA LYS A 355 4.80 6.93 19.80
C LYS A 355 5.05 5.95 18.64
N GLY A 356 4.57 6.27 17.44
CA GLY A 356 4.78 5.48 16.23
C GLY A 356 3.63 4.52 15.90
N GLU A 357 3.82 3.78 14.82
CA GLU A 357 2.80 2.99 14.14
C GLU A 357 2.13 1.91 15.03
N GLU A 358 2.88 1.29 15.94
CA GLU A 358 2.33 0.28 16.86
C GLU A 358 1.27 0.90 17.78
N ALA A 359 1.56 2.06 18.37
CA ALA A 359 0.62 2.75 19.24
C ALA A 359 -0.63 3.25 18.47
N ILE A 360 -0.45 3.66 17.21
CA ILE A 360 -1.56 4.03 16.34
C ILE A 360 -2.46 2.80 16.10
N THR A 361 -1.87 1.69 15.70
CA THR A 361 -2.60 0.45 15.37
C THR A 361 -3.35 -0.13 16.57
N GLU A 362 -2.78 -0.03 17.77
CA GLU A 362 -3.43 -0.48 18.99
C GLU A 362 -4.64 0.36 19.41
N ASN A 363 -4.65 1.65 19.08
CA ASN A 363 -5.66 2.61 19.53
C ASN A 363 -6.65 3.02 18.43
N ALA A 364 -6.26 2.91 17.17
CA ALA A 364 -7.11 3.30 16.05
C ALA A 364 -8.18 2.24 15.75
N GLU A 365 -9.37 2.70 15.46
CA GLU A 365 -10.47 1.89 14.98
C GLU A 365 -10.89 2.37 13.59
N SER A 366 -11.01 1.43 12.63
CA SER A 366 -11.60 1.68 11.32
C SER A 366 -12.86 0.85 11.15
N ARG A 367 -13.99 1.49 10.91
CA ARG A 367 -15.29 0.85 10.65
C ARG A 367 -15.77 1.24 9.27
N SER A 368 -16.26 0.25 8.52
CA SER A 368 -16.89 0.48 7.22
C SER A 368 -18.25 -0.23 7.17
N THR A 369 -19.23 0.46 6.61
CA THR A 369 -20.59 -0.07 6.41
C THR A 369 -21.03 0.19 4.99
N ALA A 370 -21.34 -0.86 4.23
CA ALA A 370 -21.83 -0.75 2.87
C ALA A 370 -23.34 -0.48 2.83
N TYR A 371 -23.78 0.29 1.83
CA TYR A 371 -25.21 0.56 1.61
C TYR A 371 -25.94 -0.62 0.99
N SER A 372 -25.30 -1.28 0.05
CA SER A 372 -25.82 -2.52 -0.53
C SER A 372 -24.67 -3.32 -1.13
N TYR A 373 -24.87 -4.64 -1.19
CA TYR A 373 -24.01 -5.57 -1.92
C TYR A 373 -24.78 -6.08 -3.12
N ASP A 374 -24.66 -5.43 -4.26
CA ASP A 374 -25.28 -5.92 -5.49
C ASP A 374 -24.30 -6.81 -6.25
N LYS A 375 -24.84 -7.72 -7.08
CA LYS A 375 -24.06 -8.68 -7.87
C LYS A 375 -23.51 -8.08 -9.17
N GLU A 376 -23.98 -6.90 -9.55
CA GLU A 376 -23.55 -6.18 -10.74
C GLU A 376 -22.45 -5.17 -10.43
N ASP A 377 -21.58 -4.90 -11.41
CA ASP A 377 -20.57 -3.84 -11.31
C ASP A 377 -21.24 -2.48 -11.05
N LEU A 378 -21.31 -2.07 -9.78
CA LEU A 378 -21.88 -0.79 -9.39
C LEU A 378 -21.03 0.38 -9.87
N ILE A 379 -19.68 0.24 -9.83
CA ILE A 379 -18.75 1.30 -10.17
C ILE A 379 -18.21 1.08 -11.58
N ALA A 380 -18.84 1.72 -12.57
CA ALA A 380 -18.47 1.60 -13.97
C ALA A 380 -18.33 2.96 -14.63
N LYS A 381 -17.51 3.05 -15.68
CA LYS A 381 -17.32 4.27 -16.47
C LYS A 381 -18.65 4.85 -16.93
N GLY A 382 -18.83 6.16 -16.75
CA GLY A 382 -20.01 6.93 -17.11
C GLY A 382 -21.17 6.85 -16.11
N ARG A 383 -21.07 6.07 -15.04
CA ARG A 383 -22.06 6.11 -13.94
C ARG A 383 -21.90 7.35 -13.07
N GLU A 384 -22.99 7.77 -12.50
CA GLU A 384 -23.09 8.94 -11.61
C GLU A 384 -23.55 8.51 -10.23
N TYR A 385 -22.91 9.08 -9.20
CA TYR A 385 -23.24 8.83 -7.80
C TYR A 385 -23.37 10.16 -7.07
N ARG A 386 -24.58 10.46 -6.59
CA ARG A 386 -24.77 11.59 -5.69
C ARG A 386 -24.67 11.12 -4.25
N VAL A 387 -23.69 11.64 -3.55
CA VAL A 387 -23.40 11.29 -2.16
C VAL A 387 -23.36 12.55 -1.30
N THR A 388 -23.68 12.40 -0.02
CA THR A 388 -23.67 13.50 0.93
C THR A 388 -22.93 13.08 2.20
N LEU A 389 -22.07 13.96 2.71
CA LEU A 389 -21.47 13.86 4.03
C LEU A 389 -21.87 15.12 4.82
N THR A 390 -22.51 14.92 5.96
CA THR A 390 -22.97 16.01 6.85
C THR A 390 -22.35 15.83 8.23
N LEU A 391 -21.99 16.91 8.87
CA LEU A 391 -21.72 16.99 10.29
C LEU A 391 -22.77 17.90 10.93
N ASP A 392 -23.52 17.37 11.87
CA ASP A 392 -24.38 18.12 12.78
C ASP A 392 -24.10 17.73 14.24
N ASN A 393 -24.95 18.17 15.18
CA ASN A 393 -24.78 17.85 16.59
C ASN A 393 -25.03 16.39 16.94
N THR A 394 -25.68 15.62 16.05
CA THR A 394 -25.93 14.18 16.25
C THR A 394 -24.77 13.31 15.76
N GLY A 395 -23.83 13.88 15.00
CA GLY A 395 -22.65 13.21 14.48
C GLY A 395 -22.43 13.42 12.99
N PHE A 396 -21.62 12.56 12.40
CA PHE A 396 -21.45 12.52 10.94
C PHE A 396 -22.51 11.63 10.31
N HIS A 397 -23.09 12.11 9.21
CA HIS A 397 -24.09 11.43 8.41
C HIS A 397 -23.55 11.19 7.01
N ALA A 398 -23.40 9.93 6.64
CA ALA A 398 -23.08 9.53 5.28
C ALA A 398 -24.36 9.06 4.59
N ILE A 399 -24.80 9.77 3.56
CA ILE A 399 -26.12 9.58 2.94
C ILE A 399 -25.97 9.21 1.46
N TYR A 400 -26.60 8.12 1.08
CA TYR A 400 -26.73 7.68 -0.30
C TYR A 400 -28.09 7.00 -0.53
N ASP A 401 -28.76 7.36 -1.63
CA ASP A 401 -30.06 6.80 -2.03
C ASP A 401 -31.13 6.81 -0.92
N GLY A 402 -31.12 7.87 -0.11
CA GLY A 402 -32.04 8.06 1.02
C GLY A 402 -31.71 7.22 2.27
N ILE A 403 -30.63 6.46 2.25
CA ILE A 403 -30.13 5.72 3.43
C ILE A 403 -29.07 6.56 4.12
N ASP A 404 -29.26 6.77 5.40
CA ASP A 404 -28.34 7.52 6.27
C ASP A 404 -27.57 6.57 7.19
N HIS A 405 -26.26 6.54 7.03
CA HIS A 405 -25.35 5.87 7.96
C HIS A 405 -24.84 6.90 8.96
N ILE A 406 -25.40 6.92 10.16
CA ILE A 406 -25.03 7.86 11.21
C ILE A 406 -23.81 7.33 11.95
N LEU A 407 -22.77 8.16 11.99
CA LEU A 407 -21.59 7.95 12.82
C LEU A 407 -21.77 8.85 14.05
N TYR A 408 -22.22 8.27 15.15
CA TYR A 408 -22.63 9.01 16.36
C TYR A 408 -21.46 9.70 17.07
N SER A 409 -20.24 9.34 16.78
CA SER A 409 -19.06 10.08 17.21
C SER A 409 -18.98 11.39 16.45
N GLY A 410 -19.03 12.48 17.18
CA GLY A 410 -19.13 13.80 16.62
C GLY A 410 -17.78 14.40 16.25
N ARG A 411 -17.78 15.72 16.17
CA ARG A 411 -16.62 16.54 15.79
C ARG A 411 -15.38 16.32 16.66
N GLU A 412 -15.55 15.91 17.93
CA GLU A 412 -14.46 15.66 18.87
C GLU A 412 -13.53 14.53 18.42
N GLU A 413 -14.01 13.61 17.58
CA GLU A 413 -13.14 12.59 16.99
C GLU A 413 -12.25 13.16 15.87
N LEU A 414 -12.73 14.15 15.13
CA LEU A 414 -11.99 14.81 14.06
C LEU A 414 -11.35 16.13 14.52
N THR A 415 -10.97 16.24 15.78
CA THR A 415 -10.23 17.39 16.35
C THR A 415 -9.08 16.94 17.24
N LYS A 416 -8.71 15.66 17.20
CA LYS A 416 -7.65 15.10 18.04
C LYS A 416 -6.25 15.44 17.56
N ILE A 417 -6.09 15.65 16.25
CA ILE A 417 -4.80 16.01 15.65
C ILE A 417 -4.75 17.52 15.36
N ASP A 418 -5.74 18.08 14.66
CA ASP A 418 -5.91 19.51 14.49
C ASP A 418 -7.18 19.96 15.23
N GLU A 419 -6.99 20.75 16.29
CA GLU A 419 -8.09 21.22 17.13
C GLU A 419 -8.87 22.40 16.52
N ASP A 420 -8.28 23.04 15.52
CA ASP A 420 -8.79 24.27 14.91
C ASP A 420 -9.51 24.04 13.59
N HIS A 421 -9.24 22.89 12.91
CA HIS A 421 -9.77 22.65 11.58
C HIS A 421 -10.22 21.20 11.37
N ILE A 422 -11.37 21.06 10.69
CA ILE A 422 -11.74 19.84 9.98
C ILE A 422 -11.59 20.11 8.48
N TYR A 423 -10.92 19.24 7.78
CA TYR A 423 -10.73 19.31 6.33
C TYR A 423 -11.76 18.43 5.65
N VAL A 424 -12.64 19.00 4.81
CA VAL A 424 -13.70 18.25 4.13
C VAL A 424 -13.64 18.47 2.63
N GLY A 425 -13.77 17.41 1.84
CA GLY A 425 -13.66 17.54 0.41
C GLY A 425 -13.76 16.24 -0.36
N PHE A 426 -13.36 16.32 -1.62
CA PHE A 426 -13.44 15.25 -2.62
C PHE A 426 -12.10 14.53 -2.74
N SER A 427 -12.15 13.22 -2.81
CA SER A 427 -10.94 12.40 -2.88
C SER A 427 -11.03 11.34 -3.99
N VAL A 428 -9.86 10.97 -4.53
CA VAL A 428 -9.71 9.86 -5.47
C VAL A 428 -8.38 9.17 -5.26
N ALA A 429 -8.33 7.87 -5.47
CA ALA A 429 -7.13 7.08 -5.30
C ALA A 429 -6.98 5.95 -6.33
N ARG A 430 -5.73 5.57 -6.58
CA ARG A 430 -5.26 4.38 -7.29
C ARG A 430 -5.55 4.45 -8.79
N GLY A 431 -6.40 3.60 -9.30
CA GLY A 431 -6.74 3.50 -10.72
C GLY A 431 -8.11 4.12 -11.04
N CYS A 432 -8.38 5.32 -10.54
CA CYS A 432 -9.66 5.99 -10.67
C CYS A 432 -9.48 7.46 -11.09
N ASN A 433 -10.28 7.91 -12.06
CA ASN A 433 -10.40 9.31 -12.44
C ASN A 433 -11.89 9.68 -12.48
N VAL A 434 -12.24 10.77 -11.84
CA VAL A 434 -13.64 11.19 -11.70
C VAL A 434 -13.83 12.66 -12.00
N ARG A 435 -15.04 13.00 -12.47
CA ARG A 435 -15.53 14.36 -12.49
C ARG A 435 -16.47 14.57 -11.30
N VAL A 436 -16.28 15.64 -10.58
CA VAL A 436 -17.18 16.10 -9.51
C VAL A 436 -18.00 17.24 -10.03
N LYS A 437 -19.30 17.17 -9.86
CA LYS A 437 -20.26 18.21 -10.28
C LYS A 437 -21.47 18.29 -9.34
N ASP A 438 -22.37 19.24 -9.58
CA ASP A 438 -23.58 19.46 -8.79
C ASP A 438 -23.27 19.55 -7.28
N VAL A 439 -22.22 20.30 -6.94
CA VAL A 439 -21.77 20.45 -5.58
C VAL A 439 -22.71 21.36 -4.81
N ASP A 440 -23.23 20.87 -3.70
CA ASP A 440 -24.00 21.65 -2.73
C ASP A 440 -23.29 21.60 -1.37
N PHE A 441 -22.81 22.75 -0.92
CA PHE A 441 -22.08 22.89 0.33
C PHE A 441 -22.71 23.97 1.20
N THR A 442 -23.18 23.54 2.35
CA THR A 442 -23.85 24.44 3.32
C THR A 442 -23.17 24.36 4.66
N ILE A 443 -23.15 25.48 5.36
CA ILE A 443 -22.68 25.62 6.74
C ILE A 443 -23.86 25.99 7.62
N SER A 444 -23.95 25.39 8.79
CA SER A 444 -24.90 25.77 9.82
C SER A 444 -24.19 26.11 11.14
N ASP A 445 -24.86 26.93 11.96
CA ASP A 445 -24.41 27.18 13.32
C ASP A 445 -24.85 26.01 14.20
N PRO A 446 -23.93 25.36 14.94
CA PRO A 446 -24.27 24.24 15.81
C PRO A 446 -25.38 24.53 16.82
N SER A 447 -25.58 25.82 17.21
CA SER A 447 -26.67 26.21 18.11
C SER A 447 -28.06 26.08 17.49
N THR A 448 -28.17 26.02 16.18
CA THR A 448 -29.43 25.88 15.44
C THR A 448 -29.77 24.43 15.07
N ASP A 449 -28.81 23.52 15.21
CA ASP A 449 -28.98 22.12 14.88
C ASP A 449 -29.66 21.34 16.05
N PRO A 450 -30.19 20.14 15.78
CA PRO A 450 -30.76 19.28 16.80
C PRO A 450 -29.78 19.01 17.95
N PRO A 451 -30.25 18.78 19.18
CA PRO A 451 -29.36 18.41 20.28
C PRO A 451 -28.67 17.08 20.03
N PRO A 452 -27.45 16.86 20.58
CA PRO A 452 -26.73 15.61 20.42
C PRO A 452 -27.58 14.41 20.84
N LEU A 453 -27.58 13.37 20.00
CA LEU A 453 -28.15 12.08 20.35
C LEU A 453 -27.09 11.24 21.07
N PRO A 454 -27.47 10.44 22.07
CA PRO A 454 -26.54 9.47 22.66
C PRO A 454 -26.15 8.45 21.59
N GLU A 455 -24.83 8.20 21.46
CA GLU A 455 -24.34 7.15 20.56
C GLU A 455 -25.00 5.81 20.97
N PRO A 456 -25.72 5.11 20.07
CA PRO A 456 -26.24 3.81 20.40
C PRO A 456 -25.07 2.84 20.59
N LYS A 457 -25.12 2.13 21.69
CA LYS A 457 -24.13 1.08 21.96
C LYS A 457 -24.06 0.12 20.78
N LYS A 458 -22.85 -0.16 20.29
CA LYS A 458 -22.61 -1.14 19.24
C LYS A 458 -23.17 -2.48 19.65
N ILE A 459 -23.86 -3.16 18.74
CA ILE A 459 -24.30 -4.54 18.99
C ILE A 459 -23.22 -5.48 18.45
N ILE A 460 -22.74 -6.39 19.32
CA ILE A 460 -21.74 -7.41 18.96
C ILE A 460 -22.42 -8.78 19.02
N PRO A 461 -22.25 -9.63 18.01
CA PRO A 461 -22.81 -10.97 18.06
C PRO A 461 -22.11 -11.81 19.12
N TYR A 462 -22.87 -12.69 19.79
CA TYR A 462 -22.25 -13.74 20.58
C TYR A 462 -21.37 -14.62 19.69
N ASP A 463 -20.14 -14.82 20.12
CA ASP A 463 -19.20 -15.74 19.50
C ASP A 463 -18.92 -16.88 20.49
N VAL A 464 -19.69 -17.97 20.36
CA VAL A 464 -19.57 -19.15 21.19
C VAL A 464 -18.91 -20.27 20.38
N LYS A 465 -17.72 -20.65 20.79
CA LYS A 465 -16.90 -21.64 20.07
C LYS A 465 -16.75 -22.92 20.87
N ILE A 466 -17.01 -24.05 20.22
CA ILE A 466 -16.65 -25.37 20.74
C ILE A 466 -15.19 -25.62 20.33
N GLU A 467 -14.34 -25.73 21.35
CA GLU A 467 -12.87 -25.87 21.18
C GLU A 467 -12.43 -27.33 21.29
N SER A 468 -13.38 -28.25 21.28
CA SER A 468 -13.15 -29.70 21.35
C SER A 468 -13.24 -30.30 19.96
N PRO A 469 -12.51 -31.41 19.67
CA PRO A 469 -12.61 -32.08 18.39
C PRO A 469 -13.93 -32.81 18.23
N SER A 470 -14.38 -32.92 16.96
CA SER A 470 -15.59 -33.69 16.61
C SER A 470 -15.41 -35.20 16.71
N THR A 471 -14.19 -35.65 17.01
CA THR A 471 -13.87 -37.10 17.16
C THR A 471 -13.08 -37.36 18.43
N TRP A 472 -13.27 -38.52 19.02
CA TRP A 472 -12.61 -38.90 20.26
C TRP A 472 -12.20 -40.38 20.26
N SER A 473 -11.10 -40.70 20.94
CA SER A 473 -10.53 -42.03 20.83
C SER A 473 -10.48 -42.81 22.14
N THR A 474 -10.43 -42.17 23.30
CA THR A 474 -10.27 -42.92 24.58
C THR A 474 -10.65 -42.07 25.78
N GLY A 475 -11.18 -42.76 26.81
CA GLY A 475 -11.54 -42.14 28.07
C GLY A 475 -12.69 -41.12 28.01
N PRO A 476 -12.84 -40.30 29.06
CA PRO A 476 -13.83 -39.24 29.09
C PRO A 476 -13.50 -38.19 28.03
N TYR A 477 -14.51 -37.77 27.26
CA TYR A 477 -14.37 -36.68 26.26
C TYR A 477 -14.20 -35.34 26.96
N LYS A 478 -13.11 -34.67 26.69
CA LYS A 478 -12.88 -33.32 27.19
C LYS A 478 -13.64 -32.33 26.30
N PHE A 479 -14.82 -31.92 26.78
CA PHE A 479 -15.58 -30.84 26.15
C PHE A 479 -15.00 -29.47 26.58
N SER A 480 -14.72 -28.61 25.65
CA SER A 480 -14.20 -27.25 25.89
C SER A 480 -14.99 -26.24 25.08
N ILE A 481 -15.26 -25.09 25.69
CA ILE A 481 -16.04 -24.01 25.10
C ILE A 481 -15.44 -22.68 25.50
N SER A 482 -15.49 -21.70 24.59
CA SER A 482 -15.18 -20.32 24.86
C SER A 482 -16.31 -19.42 24.38
N SER A 483 -16.41 -18.21 24.93
CA SER A 483 -17.36 -17.20 24.53
C SER A 483 -16.77 -15.79 24.68
N ASN A 484 -17.21 -14.87 23.84
CA ASN A 484 -16.92 -13.45 23.99
C ASN A 484 -17.82 -12.75 25.03
N SER A 485 -18.64 -13.48 25.74
CA SER A 485 -19.45 -12.98 26.86
C SER A 485 -19.46 -13.91 28.04
N ASP A 486 -19.79 -13.43 29.22
CA ASP A 486 -20.07 -14.22 30.38
C ASP A 486 -21.41 -14.99 30.20
N GLY A 487 -21.47 -16.20 30.73
CA GLY A 487 -22.68 -17.02 30.60
C GLY A 487 -22.59 -18.35 31.35
N ARG A 488 -23.50 -19.23 31.03
CA ARG A 488 -23.53 -20.62 31.50
C ARG A 488 -23.74 -21.53 30.32
N VAL A 489 -23.10 -22.70 30.36
CA VAL A 489 -23.28 -23.74 29.35
C VAL A 489 -23.80 -25.02 30.00
N GLU A 490 -24.72 -25.67 29.32
CA GLU A 490 -25.22 -27.02 29.64
C GLU A 490 -25.08 -27.87 28.37
N VAL A 491 -24.67 -29.12 28.52
CA VAL A 491 -24.54 -30.05 27.40
C VAL A 491 -25.46 -31.26 27.64
N ARG A 492 -26.29 -31.54 26.64
CA ARG A 492 -27.24 -32.65 26.66
C ARG A 492 -26.98 -33.60 25.49
N ASP A 493 -27.36 -34.86 25.68
CA ASP A 493 -27.56 -35.77 24.57
C ASP A 493 -28.84 -35.37 23.83
N LYS A 494 -28.73 -35.04 22.55
CA LYS A 494 -29.92 -34.64 21.79
C LYS A 494 -30.90 -35.76 21.50
N ARG A 495 -30.46 -37.01 21.61
CA ARG A 495 -31.30 -38.19 21.34
C ARG A 495 -32.40 -38.35 22.36
N ASP A 496 -32.12 -38.13 23.64
CA ASP A 496 -33.02 -38.37 24.75
C ASP A 496 -33.16 -37.18 25.74
N GLY A 497 -32.38 -36.09 25.52
CA GLY A 497 -32.39 -34.90 26.37
C GLY A 497 -31.64 -35.09 27.69
N SER A 498 -30.95 -36.21 27.91
CA SER A 498 -30.19 -36.46 29.15
C SER A 498 -29.07 -35.46 29.31
N ILE A 499 -28.84 -34.96 30.53
CA ILE A 499 -27.78 -34.00 30.84
C ILE A 499 -26.46 -34.75 30.92
N LEU A 500 -25.57 -34.47 29.99
CA LEU A 500 -24.20 -35.01 29.95
C LEU A 500 -23.22 -34.18 30.76
N LEU A 501 -23.44 -32.86 30.77
CA LEU A 501 -22.66 -31.92 31.55
C LEU A 501 -23.62 -30.89 32.14
N SER A 502 -23.74 -30.86 33.46
CA SER A 502 -24.62 -29.91 34.15
C SER A 502 -24.09 -28.48 33.99
N SER A 503 -24.99 -27.49 34.05
CA SER A 503 -24.72 -26.09 33.83
C SER A 503 -23.53 -25.57 34.65
N TYR A 504 -22.52 -25.04 34.01
CA TYR A 504 -21.34 -24.40 34.60
C TYR A 504 -21.07 -23.05 34.01
N ARG A 505 -20.33 -22.23 34.74
CA ARG A 505 -20.03 -20.85 34.33
C ARG A 505 -18.97 -20.79 33.22
N VAL A 506 -19.24 -19.98 32.20
CA VAL A 506 -18.28 -19.54 31.15
C VAL A 506 -17.93 -18.09 31.42
N GLN A 507 -16.67 -17.81 31.45
CA GLN A 507 -16.16 -16.43 31.56
C GLN A 507 -15.74 -15.91 30.18
N LYS A 508 -16.00 -14.64 29.90
CA LYS A 508 -15.62 -13.96 28.66
C LYS A 508 -14.13 -14.17 28.35
N GLY A 509 -13.83 -14.66 27.16
CA GLY A 509 -12.46 -14.84 26.66
C GLY A 509 -11.66 -15.97 27.32
N VAL A 510 -12.29 -16.79 28.15
CA VAL A 510 -11.63 -17.91 28.85
C VAL A 510 -12.18 -19.26 28.35
N ASP A 511 -11.26 -20.14 27.95
CA ASP A 511 -11.61 -21.51 27.60
C ASP A 511 -11.98 -22.31 28.87
N VAL A 512 -13.21 -22.78 28.93
CA VAL A 512 -13.70 -23.56 30.04
C VAL A 512 -13.94 -25.00 29.58
N SER A 513 -13.52 -25.98 30.38
CA SER A 513 -13.60 -27.41 30.04
C SER A 513 -14.36 -28.23 31.08
N GLY A 514 -15.08 -29.23 30.60
CA GLY A 514 -15.69 -30.31 31.40
C GLY A 514 -15.42 -31.65 30.75
N TYR A 515 -15.80 -32.73 31.45
CA TYR A 515 -15.66 -34.11 30.96
C TYR A 515 -17.00 -34.79 30.79
N ILE A 516 -17.18 -35.40 29.62
CA ILE A 516 -18.38 -36.11 29.23
C ILE A 516 -18.03 -37.58 28.98
N LEU A 517 -18.83 -38.50 29.51
CA LEU A 517 -18.73 -39.92 29.17
C LEU A 517 -19.55 -40.17 27.90
N LEU A 518 -18.86 -40.50 26.82
CA LEU A 518 -19.48 -40.86 25.55
C LEU A 518 -19.42 -42.37 25.34
N GLU A 519 -20.49 -42.93 24.83
CA GLU A 519 -20.50 -44.28 24.29
C GLU A 519 -19.78 -44.33 22.93
N GLU A 520 -19.41 -45.52 22.49
CA GLU A 520 -18.83 -45.72 21.16
C GLU A 520 -19.87 -45.41 20.08
N GLY A 521 -19.43 -44.74 19.00
CA GLY A 521 -20.29 -44.28 17.93
C GLY A 521 -20.58 -42.78 18.03
N LYS A 522 -21.59 -42.32 17.32
CA LYS A 522 -21.95 -40.89 17.16
C LYS A 522 -22.94 -40.45 18.26
N THR A 523 -22.57 -39.35 18.90
CA THR A 523 -23.42 -38.69 19.90
C THR A 523 -23.67 -37.26 19.48
N PRO A 524 -24.93 -36.91 19.12
CA PRO A 524 -25.27 -35.49 18.84
C PRO A 524 -25.45 -34.78 20.18
N LEU A 525 -24.61 -33.76 20.41
CA LEU A 525 -24.68 -32.92 21.60
C LEU A 525 -25.56 -31.71 21.33
N SER A 526 -26.46 -31.40 22.23
CA SER A 526 -27.14 -30.11 22.33
C SER A 526 -26.40 -29.26 23.36
N VAL A 527 -25.67 -28.27 22.89
CA VAL A 527 -24.89 -27.33 23.70
C VAL A 527 -25.70 -26.06 23.86
N VAL A 528 -26.23 -25.81 25.04
CA VAL A 528 -27.05 -24.63 25.34
C VAL A 528 -26.23 -23.63 26.11
N PHE A 529 -25.91 -22.51 25.48
CA PHE A 529 -25.28 -21.39 26.13
C PHE A 529 -26.32 -20.34 26.51
N THR A 530 -26.35 -19.98 27.79
CA THR A 530 -27.21 -18.92 28.32
C THR A 530 -26.36 -17.74 28.74
N PRO A 531 -26.46 -16.58 28.07
CA PRO A 531 -25.75 -15.38 28.46
C PRO A 531 -26.12 -14.89 29.86
N SER A 532 -25.17 -14.29 30.58
CA SER A 532 -25.42 -13.68 31.91
C SER A 532 -25.90 -12.24 31.84
N GLY A 533 -25.76 -11.56 30.69
CA GLY A 533 -26.18 -10.18 30.46
C GLY A 533 -26.08 -9.82 28.98
N VAL A 534 -26.81 -8.78 28.59
CA VAL A 534 -26.78 -8.20 27.23
C VAL A 534 -25.83 -7.00 27.17
N GLU A 535 -25.67 -6.31 28.28
CA GLU A 535 -25.06 -5.00 28.35
C GLU A 535 -23.66 -5.06 28.93
N ASP A 536 -22.71 -4.53 28.17
CA ASP A 536 -21.36 -4.14 28.62
C ASP A 536 -21.32 -2.60 28.68
N GLU A 537 -20.27 -2.02 29.24
CA GLU A 537 -20.15 -0.54 29.33
C GLU A 537 -20.15 0.09 27.92
N GLU A 538 -19.54 -0.56 26.94
CA GLU A 538 -19.30 -0.04 25.59
C GLU A 538 -20.21 -0.64 24.51
N TYR A 539 -20.83 -1.78 24.70
CA TYR A 539 -21.62 -2.47 23.67
C TYR A 539 -22.76 -3.30 24.22
N LEU A 540 -23.64 -3.75 23.33
CA LEU A 540 -24.71 -4.72 23.61
C LEU A 540 -24.35 -6.04 22.94
N MET A 541 -24.64 -7.15 23.60
CA MET A 541 -24.54 -8.47 23.00
C MET A 541 -25.84 -8.84 22.26
N GLY A 542 -25.71 -9.47 21.09
CA GLY A 542 -26.87 -9.78 20.25
C GLY A 542 -26.78 -11.09 19.50
N VAL A 543 -27.91 -11.46 18.91
CA VAL A 543 -28.04 -12.60 18.01
C VAL A 543 -28.50 -12.17 16.62
N TRP A 544 -28.07 -12.90 15.59
CA TRP A 544 -28.55 -12.70 14.24
C TRP A 544 -29.96 -13.25 14.07
N LYS A 545 -30.91 -12.39 13.67
CA LYS A 545 -32.27 -12.78 13.33
C LYS A 545 -32.65 -12.11 12.02
N ASP A 546 -33.00 -12.90 11.02
CA ASP A 546 -33.37 -12.43 9.68
C ASP A 546 -32.36 -11.44 9.08
N ASN A 547 -31.06 -11.77 9.16
CA ASN A 547 -29.93 -10.92 8.76
C ASN A 547 -29.76 -9.59 9.53
N THR A 548 -30.51 -9.39 10.61
CA THR A 548 -30.35 -8.23 11.50
C THR A 548 -29.79 -8.70 12.85
N LEU A 549 -28.77 -7.98 13.33
CA LEU A 549 -28.21 -8.22 14.66
C LEU A 549 -29.04 -7.47 15.69
N ILE A 550 -29.68 -8.19 16.60
CA ILE A 550 -30.54 -7.63 17.64
C ILE A 550 -30.01 -7.96 19.03
N PRO A 551 -30.11 -7.05 20.02
CA PRO A 551 -29.77 -7.35 21.41
C PRO A 551 -30.65 -8.49 21.95
N SER A 552 -30.04 -9.48 22.57
CA SER A 552 -30.80 -10.64 23.10
C SER A 552 -30.03 -11.32 24.21
N MET A 553 -30.80 -11.82 25.21
CA MET A 553 -30.32 -12.74 26.28
C MET A 553 -30.86 -14.16 26.14
N GLU A 554 -31.57 -14.47 25.05
CA GLU A 554 -32.14 -15.79 24.87
C GLU A 554 -31.00 -16.83 24.78
N PRO A 555 -31.23 -18.03 25.39
CA PRO A 555 -30.27 -19.10 25.26
C PRO A 555 -30.05 -19.50 23.79
N MET A 556 -28.81 -19.82 23.47
CA MET A 556 -28.43 -20.27 22.14
C MET A 556 -28.12 -21.77 22.17
N GLU A 557 -28.73 -22.52 21.28
CA GLU A 557 -28.48 -23.96 21.13
C GLU A 557 -27.51 -24.16 19.93
N ILE A 558 -26.41 -24.85 20.19
CA ILE A 558 -25.45 -25.31 19.17
C ILE A 558 -25.52 -26.83 19.13
N ILE A 559 -25.79 -27.37 17.94
CA ILE A 559 -25.78 -28.81 17.72
C ILE A 559 -24.38 -29.22 17.28
N TYR A 560 -23.77 -30.12 18.02
CA TYR A 560 -22.41 -30.58 17.79
C TYR A 560 -22.33 -32.11 17.90
N GLU A 561 -21.99 -32.78 16.78
CA GLU A 561 -21.87 -34.25 16.77
C GLU A 561 -20.45 -34.66 17.12
N VAL A 562 -20.31 -35.58 18.09
CA VAL A 562 -19.02 -36.20 18.45
C VAL A 562 -19.07 -37.68 18.15
N GLU A 563 -18.10 -38.19 17.42
CA GLU A 563 -17.94 -39.62 17.16
C GLU A 563 -16.82 -40.18 18.02
N LYS A 564 -17.10 -41.19 18.81
CA LYS A 564 -16.10 -41.93 19.59
C LYS A 564 -15.82 -43.28 18.95
N LYS A 565 -14.53 -43.57 18.71
CA LYS A 565 -14.07 -44.86 18.21
C LYS A 565 -12.67 -45.15 18.78
N GLU A 566 -12.48 -46.32 19.34
CA GLU A 566 -11.21 -46.71 19.96
C GLU A 566 -10.57 -47.90 19.22
N TYR A 567 -9.34 -47.71 18.73
CA TYR A 567 -8.56 -48.77 18.11
C TYR A 567 -7.63 -49.43 19.13
N GLY A 568 -7.86 -49.88 20.16
CA GLY A 568 -7.15 -50.66 21.19
C GLY A 568 -5.60 -50.80 21.11
N ARG A 569 -4.94 -50.09 20.13
CA ARG A 569 -3.52 -50.22 19.88
C ARG A 569 -2.86 -48.83 19.71
N SER A 570 -1.54 -48.75 19.87
CA SER A 570 -0.74 -47.53 19.74
C SER A 570 0.05 -47.46 18.43
N LEU A 571 -0.07 -48.47 17.59
CA LEU A 571 0.50 -48.53 16.25
C LEU A 571 -0.64 -48.78 15.25
N LEU A 572 -0.84 -47.84 14.35
CA LEU A 572 -1.86 -47.90 13.30
C LEU A 572 -1.21 -47.84 11.92
N TYR A 573 -1.62 -48.71 11.04
CA TYR A 573 -1.20 -48.73 9.64
C TYR A 573 -2.27 -48.13 8.75
N VAL A 574 -1.83 -47.33 7.82
CA VAL A 574 -2.63 -46.58 6.84
C VAL A 574 -2.10 -46.87 5.46
N SER A 575 -2.98 -47.17 4.53
CA SER A 575 -2.58 -47.30 3.12
C SER A 575 -3.44 -46.45 2.20
N SER A 576 -2.99 -46.18 0.99
CA SER A 576 -3.74 -45.41 -0.02
C SER A 576 -5.07 -46.07 -0.42
N THR A 577 -5.23 -47.33 -0.13
CA THR A 577 -6.48 -48.12 -0.33
C THR A 577 -7.14 -48.49 0.97
N GLY A 578 -6.66 -48.02 2.10
CA GLY A 578 -7.23 -48.25 3.42
C GLY A 578 -8.64 -47.69 3.57
N THR A 579 -9.42 -48.22 4.51
CA THR A 579 -10.81 -47.83 4.68
C THR A 579 -11.11 -47.39 6.13
N ASN A 580 -12.22 -46.69 6.32
CA ASN A 580 -12.71 -46.29 7.65
C ASN A 580 -13.09 -47.51 8.54
N ASP A 581 -13.36 -48.63 7.93
CA ASP A 581 -13.67 -49.89 8.64
C ASP A 581 -12.41 -50.74 8.87
N GLY A 582 -11.26 -50.30 8.43
CA GLY A 582 -9.99 -50.94 8.69
C GLY A 582 -9.70 -51.08 10.19
N MET A 583 -8.89 -52.07 10.54
CA MET A 583 -8.51 -52.37 11.94
C MET A 583 -7.18 -51.70 12.34
N GLY A 584 -6.53 -50.99 11.42
CA GLY A 584 -5.25 -50.35 11.65
C GLY A 584 -4.07 -51.30 11.74
N THR A 585 -4.17 -52.50 11.13
CA THR A 585 -3.06 -53.45 10.94
C THR A 585 -2.56 -53.40 9.51
N LYS A 586 -1.40 -54.03 9.22
CA LYS A 586 -0.90 -54.13 7.83
C LYS A 586 -1.85 -54.92 6.92
N GLU A 587 -2.56 -55.90 7.46
CA GLU A 587 -3.53 -56.72 6.73
C GLU A 587 -4.86 -56.01 6.52
N SER A 588 -5.20 -55.05 7.38
CA SER A 588 -6.45 -54.31 7.36
C SER A 588 -6.18 -52.84 7.71
N PRO A 589 -5.53 -52.09 6.78
CA PRO A 589 -5.11 -50.70 7.02
C PRO A 589 -6.30 -49.73 7.03
N LEU A 590 -6.15 -48.65 7.77
CA LEU A 590 -7.09 -47.57 7.81
C LEU A 590 -6.89 -46.60 6.61
N ASP A 591 -7.91 -45.81 6.33
CA ASP A 591 -7.73 -44.56 5.63
C ASP A 591 -7.04 -43.54 6.54
N ILE A 592 -6.41 -42.52 5.94
CA ILE A 592 -5.65 -41.51 6.67
C ILE A 592 -6.54 -40.67 7.62
N TYR A 593 -7.77 -40.38 7.21
CA TYR A 593 -8.68 -39.54 8.00
C TYR A 593 -9.08 -40.25 9.30
N SER A 594 -9.48 -41.55 9.22
CA SER A 594 -9.87 -42.36 10.38
C SER A 594 -8.70 -42.53 11.35
N ALA A 595 -7.50 -42.78 10.84
CA ALA A 595 -6.30 -42.93 11.66
C ALA A 595 -5.98 -41.64 12.44
N ILE A 596 -6.04 -40.49 11.79
CA ILE A 596 -5.80 -39.17 12.41
C ILE A 596 -6.88 -38.86 13.45
N ARG A 597 -8.17 -39.03 13.07
CA ARG A 597 -9.33 -38.68 13.90
C ARG A 597 -9.39 -39.46 15.20
N PHE A 598 -9.08 -40.76 15.18
CA PHE A 598 -9.26 -41.65 16.29
C PHE A 598 -7.97 -42.16 16.94
N SER A 599 -6.82 -41.55 16.62
CA SER A 599 -5.58 -41.83 17.33
C SER A 599 -5.63 -41.26 18.76
N LYS A 600 -5.10 -42.01 19.72
CA LYS A 600 -4.95 -41.60 21.12
C LYS A 600 -3.55 -41.00 21.35
N PRO A 601 -3.32 -40.25 22.45
CA PRO A 601 -1.95 -39.79 22.76
C PRO A 601 -0.97 -40.97 22.82
N GLY A 602 0.21 -40.78 22.22
CA GLY A 602 1.24 -41.82 22.08
C GLY A 602 1.04 -42.81 20.93
N THR A 603 0.04 -42.56 20.03
CA THR A 603 -0.14 -43.37 18.83
C THR A 603 0.85 -42.98 17.76
N THR A 604 1.45 -44.02 17.14
CA THR A 604 2.18 -43.89 15.88
C THR A 604 1.30 -44.38 14.72
N ILE A 605 1.07 -43.50 13.74
CA ILE A 605 0.37 -43.78 12.49
C ILE A 605 1.43 -43.94 11.39
N ILE A 606 1.51 -45.12 10.80
CA ILE A 606 2.42 -45.42 9.72
C ILE A 606 1.65 -45.31 8.39
N LEU A 607 2.06 -44.40 7.54
CA LEU A 607 1.62 -44.34 6.16
C LEU A 607 2.50 -45.30 5.35
N GLU A 608 1.89 -46.34 4.79
CA GLU A 608 2.59 -47.24 3.88
C GLU A 608 2.94 -46.54 2.56
N GLU A 609 4.01 -46.96 1.92
CA GLU A 609 4.45 -46.44 0.63
C GLU A 609 3.29 -46.30 -0.37
N GLY A 610 3.21 -45.18 -1.04
CA GLY A 610 2.19 -44.93 -2.06
C GLY A 610 1.74 -43.50 -2.18
N VAL A 611 0.89 -43.25 -3.18
CA VAL A 611 0.25 -41.96 -3.42
C VAL A 611 -1.15 -41.96 -2.83
N TYR A 612 -1.41 -41.06 -1.93
CA TYR A 612 -2.68 -40.82 -1.27
C TYR A 612 -3.41 -39.67 -1.94
N GLU A 613 -4.44 -39.92 -2.72
CA GLU A 613 -5.32 -38.88 -3.25
C GLU A 613 -6.15 -38.27 -2.13
N ILE A 614 -5.88 -37.02 -1.79
CA ILE A 614 -6.58 -36.27 -0.73
C ILE A 614 -7.65 -35.40 -1.38
N LYS A 615 -8.90 -35.89 -1.37
CA LYS A 615 -10.04 -35.18 -2.00
C LYS A 615 -10.73 -34.19 -1.07
N ASP A 616 -10.74 -34.47 0.23
CA ASP A 616 -11.33 -33.66 1.25
C ASP A 616 -10.25 -32.95 2.09
N ARG A 617 -10.66 -31.95 2.86
CA ARG A 617 -9.75 -31.21 3.75
C ARG A 617 -9.11 -32.17 4.77
N LEU A 618 -7.80 -32.28 4.76
CA LEU A 618 -7.04 -33.07 5.72
C LEU A 618 -6.67 -32.21 6.93
N LYS A 619 -7.48 -32.27 7.98
CA LYS A 619 -7.34 -31.43 9.15
C LYS A 619 -7.19 -32.25 10.43
N ILE A 620 -6.15 -31.96 11.19
CA ILE A 620 -6.04 -32.34 12.59
C ILE A 620 -6.76 -31.28 13.42
N GLU A 621 -7.94 -31.59 13.94
CA GLU A 621 -8.77 -30.62 14.64
C GLU A 621 -8.12 -30.10 15.94
N ARG A 622 -8.51 -28.91 16.36
CA ARG A 622 -8.14 -28.37 17.67
C ARG A 622 -8.65 -29.31 18.77
N GLY A 623 -7.78 -29.64 19.72
CA GLY A 623 -8.08 -30.64 20.76
C GLY A 623 -7.81 -32.08 20.36
N ASN A 624 -7.64 -32.41 19.07
CA ASN A 624 -7.09 -33.70 18.65
C ASN A 624 -5.57 -33.71 18.86
N SER A 625 -5.15 -33.81 20.11
CA SER A 625 -3.78 -33.57 20.54
C SER A 625 -3.10 -34.77 21.15
N GLY A 626 -1.77 -34.84 21.02
CA GLY A 626 -0.98 -35.66 21.95
C GLY A 626 -0.86 -34.96 23.30
N VAL A 627 0.10 -35.36 24.11
CA VAL A 627 0.46 -34.72 25.36
C VAL A 627 1.99 -34.70 25.49
N ARG A 628 2.53 -33.87 26.37
CA ARG A 628 3.95 -33.86 26.65
C ARG A 628 4.43 -35.28 27.08
N GLY A 629 5.40 -35.82 26.32
CA GLY A 629 5.91 -37.19 26.54
C GLY A 629 5.13 -38.31 25.87
N ALA A 630 3.96 -38.00 25.23
CA ALA A 630 3.17 -38.95 24.43
C ALA A 630 2.61 -38.26 23.19
N TYR A 631 3.51 -37.89 22.25
CA TYR A 631 3.15 -37.30 20.98
C TYR A 631 2.33 -38.25 20.14
N LYS A 632 1.43 -37.73 19.32
CA LYS A 632 0.87 -38.48 18.21
C LYS A 632 1.83 -38.33 17.02
N THR A 633 2.15 -39.42 16.37
CA THR A 633 3.11 -39.42 15.26
C THR A 633 2.46 -39.89 13.97
N LEU A 634 2.62 -39.12 12.89
CA LEU A 634 2.27 -39.50 11.53
C LEU A 634 3.58 -39.62 10.74
N ILE A 635 3.92 -40.82 10.32
CA ILE A 635 5.20 -41.09 9.67
C ILE A 635 5.02 -41.93 8.39
N GLY A 636 5.67 -41.53 7.33
CA GLY A 636 5.77 -42.29 6.07
C GLY A 636 6.84 -43.38 6.14
N GLU A 637 6.51 -44.59 5.69
CA GLU A 637 7.42 -45.72 5.45
C GLU A 637 7.62 -45.88 3.93
N GLY A 638 8.82 -45.63 3.40
CA GLY A 638 9.10 -45.56 1.97
C GLY A 638 8.68 -44.24 1.32
N ASP A 639 8.39 -44.24 0.03
CA ASP A 639 7.95 -43.08 -0.73
C ASP A 639 6.46 -42.83 -0.53
N VAL A 640 6.13 -41.93 0.37
CA VAL A 640 4.76 -41.54 0.68
C VAL A 640 4.48 -40.15 0.13
N VAL A 641 3.39 -40.02 -0.66
CA VAL A 641 2.94 -38.77 -1.26
C VAL A 641 1.48 -38.50 -0.92
N LEU A 642 1.20 -37.40 -0.24
CA LEU A 642 -0.14 -36.86 -0.07
C LEU A 642 -0.40 -35.89 -1.23
N ASP A 643 -1.20 -36.30 -2.19
CA ASP A 643 -1.52 -35.55 -3.40
C ASP A 643 -2.91 -34.92 -3.31
N PHE A 644 -2.97 -33.59 -3.33
CA PHE A 644 -4.21 -32.82 -3.24
C PHE A 644 -4.83 -32.52 -4.62
N SER A 645 -4.24 -33.01 -5.69
CA SER A 645 -4.75 -32.99 -7.08
C SER A 645 -5.22 -31.60 -7.56
N TYR A 646 -4.66 -30.51 -7.04
CA TYR A 646 -5.04 -29.11 -7.26
C TYR A 646 -6.53 -28.80 -6.98
N SER A 647 -7.22 -29.65 -6.25
CA SER A 647 -8.67 -29.54 -6.00
C SER A 647 -9.03 -29.44 -4.53
N SER A 648 -8.09 -29.68 -3.63
CA SER A 648 -8.31 -29.69 -2.19
C SER A 648 -7.35 -28.78 -1.43
N TYR A 649 -7.76 -28.42 -0.22
CA TYR A 649 -6.90 -27.72 0.73
C TYR A 649 -5.74 -28.63 1.13
N GLY A 650 -4.59 -28.04 1.45
CA GLY A 650 -3.49 -28.80 2.01
C GLY A 650 -3.80 -29.37 3.41
N MET A 651 -2.75 -29.85 4.07
CA MET A 651 -2.86 -30.38 5.42
C MET A 651 -2.84 -29.26 6.46
N GLU A 652 -3.68 -29.37 7.50
CA GLU A 652 -3.75 -28.42 8.60
C GLU A 652 -3.58 -29.11 9.95
N ILE A 653 -2.73 -28.58 10.82
CA ILE A 653 -2.53 -29.08 12.19
C ILE A 653 -2.99 -28.03 13.19
N TRP A 654 -4.18 -28.19 13.75
CA TRP A 654 -4.70 -27.38 14.86
C TRP A 654 -4.55 -28.06 16.21
N GLY A 655 -4.20 -29.36 16.22
CA GLY A 655 -3.85 -30.10 17.41
C GLY A 655 -2.44 -29.83 17.91
N ASP A 656 -2.20 -30.12 19.18
CA ASP A 656 -0.90 -29.96 19.83
C ASP A 656 -0.17 -31.30 19.96
N TYR A 657 1.16 -31.25 20.10
CA TYR A 657 1.99 -32.43 20.35
C TYR A 657 1.88 -33.50 19.28
N TRP A 658 1.97 -33.10 18.01
CA TRP A 658 2.11 -33.98 16.87
C TRP A 658 3.53 -34.01 16.34
N ILE A 659 3.94 -35.18 15.83
CA ILE A 659 5.13 -35.35 15.02
C ILE A 659 4.70 -35.77 13.62
N LEU A 660 5.06 -34.99 12.60
CA LEU A 660 4.89 -35.34 11.20
C LEU A 660 6.28 -35.64 10.64
N SER A 661 6.44 -36.77 9.93
CA SER A 661 7.75 -37.18 9.47
C SER A 661 7.69 -37.98 8.16
N ASN A 662 8.66 -37.72 7.29
CA ASN A 662 9.02 -38.58 6.15
C ASN A 662 7.88 -38.82 5.14
N PHE A 663 7.31 -37.74 4.56
CA PHE A 663 6.37 -37.82 3.42
C PHE A 663 6.34 -36.52 2.62
N THR A 664 5.82 -36.62 1.41
CA THR A 664 5.64 -35.47 0.51
C THR A 664 4.20 -34.97 0.54
N ILE A 665 4.04 -33.63 0.51
CA ILE A 665 2.78 -32.93 0.32
C ILE A 665 2.86 -32.18 -1.00
N GLN A 666 1.87 -32.39 -1.90
CA GLN A 666 1.93 -31.74 -3.21
C GLN A 666 0.55 -31.39 -3.78
N ASN A 667 0.56 -30.51 -4.79
CA ASN A 667 -0.58 -30.21 -5.67
C ASN A 667 -1.80 -29.69 -4.90
N THR A 668 -1.61 -28.74 -3.97
CA THR A 668 -2.75 -28.12 -3.28
C THR A 668 -3.43 -27.12 -4.22
N MET A 669 -4.71 -26.85 -3.97
CA MET A 669 -5.50 -25.90 -4.75
C MET A 669 -4.89 -24.49 -4.66
N ASP A 670 -5.08 -23.68 -5.70
CA ASP A 670 -4.65 -22.29 -5.75
C ASP A 670 -5.07 -21.49 -4.50
N GLY A 671 -4.15 -20.70 -3.94
CA GLY A 671 -4.31 -19.98 -2.68
C GLY A 671 -4.35 -20.86 -1.44
N LYS A 672 -3.95 -22.16 -1.52
CA LYS A 672 -3.93 -23.08 -0.37
C LYS A 672 -2.52 -23.58 -0.09
N LYS A 673 -2.14 -23.51 1.18
CA LYS A 673 -0.85 -23.95 1.70
C LYS A 673 -0.65 -25.45 1.57
N GLY A 674 0.59 -25.89 1.45
CA GLY A 674 0.90 -27.31 1.57
C GLY A 674 0.60 -27.82 2.96
N LEU A 675 1.24 -27.26 3.97
CA LEU A 675 1.05 -27.57 5.38
C LEU A 675 0.90 -26.29 6.20
N GLN A 676 -0.22 -26.17 6.94
CA GLN A 676 -0.41 -25.13 7.94
C GLN A 676 -0.27 -25.70 9.35
N ILE A 677 0.58 -25.08 10.17
CA ILE A 677 0.80 -25.44 11.59
C ILE A 677 0.18 -24.34 12.44
N ALA A 678 -0.97 -24.64 13.03
CA ALA A 678 -1.79 -23.73 13.84
C ALA A 678 -1.92 -24.16 15.30
N GLY A 679 -1.47 -25.38 15.64
CA GLY A 679 -1.37 -25.88 17.01
C GLY A 679 -0.04 -25.59 17.67
N ASN A 680 0.20 -26.18 18.84
CA ASN A 680 1.36 -25.92 19.66
C ASN A 680 2.24 -27.17 19.88
N ASN A 681 3.54 -26.96 20.08
CA ASN A 681 4.49 -28.01 20.45
C ASN A 681 4.56 -29.14 19.41
N ASN A 682 4.34 -28.84 18.13
CA ASN A 682 4.41 -29.81 17.05
C ASN A 682 5.83 -29.87 16.48
N ILE A 683 6.22 -31.02 15.96
CA ILE A 683 7.48 -31.26 15.26
C ILE A 683 7.14 -31.72 13.84
N VAL A 684 7.65 -31.01 12.85
CA VAL A 684 7.55 -31.35 11.43
C VAL A 684 8.95 -31.59 10.91
N GLN A 685 9.23 -32.81 10.42
CA GLN A 685 10.57 -33.15 9.98
C GLN A 685 10.55 -34.06 8.76
N TYR A 686 11.56 -33.90 7.90
CA TYR A 686 11.72 -34.69 6.69
C TYR A 686 10.46 -34.65 5.80
N ILE A 687 9.78 -33.50 5.76
CA ILE A 687 8.63 -33.24 4.89
C ILE A 687 9.10 -32.54 3.64
N THR A 688 8.65 -33.01 2.47
CA THR A 688 8.78 -32.26 1.22
C THR A 688 7.45 -31.62 0.87
N ALA A 689 7.39 -30.30 0.77
CA ALA A 689 6.22 -29.56 0.26
C ALA A 689 6.55 -29.00 -1.12
N ARG A 690 5.76 -29.37 -2.14
CA ARG A 690 6.02 -28.96 -3.52
C ARG A 690 4.74 -28.78 -4.33
N TYR A 691 4.81 -27.90 -5.34
CA TYR A 691 3.69 -27.62 -6.24
C TYR A 691 2.41 -27.24 -5.48
N CYS A 692 2.56 -26.58 -4.35
CA CYS A 692 1.44 -26.10 -3.55
C CYS A 692 0.95 -24.75 -4.11
N GLY A 693 -0.35 -24.50 -4.00
CA GLY A 693 -1.02 -23.31 -4.52
C GLY A 693 -0.84 -22.04 -3.68
N ASP A 694 -0.01 -22.08 -2.64
CA ASP A 694 0.42 -21.00 -1.74
C ASP A 694 1.70 -21.51 -1.04
N THR A 695 2.12 -20.91 0.07
CA THR A 695 3.29 -21.30 0.85
C THR A 695 3.35 -22.82 1.11
N GLY A 696 4.51 -23.43 0.91
CA GLY A 696 4.69 -24.86 1.13
C GLY A 696 4.44 -25.27 2.58
N ILE A 697 5.16 -24.69 3.56
CA ILE A 697 4.97 -24.96 4.99
C ILE A 697 4.86 -23.64 5.75
N GLN A 698 3.71 -23.40 6.38
CA GLN A 698 3.45 -22.16 7.11
C GLN A 698 3.06 -22.39 8.56
N ILE A 699 3.68 -21.66 9.48
CA ILE A 699 3.25 -21.53 10.86
C ILE A 699 2.34 -20.32 10.98
N SER A 700 1.06 -20.52 11.21
CA SER A 700 0.08 -19.46 11.46
C SER A 700 -1.20 -20.01 12.05
N GLY A 701 -1.81 -19.28 12.98
CA GLY A 701 -3.14 -19.56 13.52
C GLY A 701 -4.25 -18.87 12.72
N SER A 702 -5.34 -18.54 13.39
CA SER A 702 -6.47 -17.77 12.87
C SER A 702 -6.36 -16.30 13.31
N SER A 703 -6.64 -15.37 12.41
CA SER A 703 -6.76 -13.94 12.74
C SER A 703 -7.94 -13.65 13.71
N ASN A 704 -8.92 -14.56 13.77
CA ASN A 704 -10.04 -14.47 14.70
C ASN A 704 -9.72 -14.97 16.10
N ASP A 705 -8.54 -15.55 16.31
CA ASP A 705 -8.09 -16.02 17.60
C ASP A 705 -7.28 -14.93 18.32
N GLY A 706 -7.51 -14.75 19.61
CA GLY A 706 -6.64 -13.89 20.42
C GLY A 706 -5.19 -14.40 20.42
N ARG A 707 -4.23 -13.50 20.65
CA ARG A 707 -2.78 -13.81 20.67
C ARG A 707 -2.42 -15.01 21.59
N ASN A 708 -3.19 -15.27 22.63
CA ASN A 708 -3.00 -16.41 23.51
C ASN A 708 -3.25 -17.77 22.83
N LYS A 709 -3.91 -17.80 21.68
CA LYS A 709 -4.16 -19.01 20.87
C LYS A 709 -3.26 -19.14 19.63
N TRP A 710 -2.36 -18.20 19.41
CA TRP A 710 -1.41 -18.27 18.30
C TRP A 710 -0.43 -19.43 18.47
N PRO A 711 -0.04 -20.13 17.38
CA PRO A 711 0.80 -21.33 17.43
C PRO A 711 2.17 -21.06 18.08
N ARG A 712 2.59 -21.96 18.99
CA ARG A 712 3.79 -21.80 19.82
C ARG A 712 4.63 -23.06 19.88
N ASN A 713 5.95 -22.84 20.06
CA ASN A 713 6.91 -23.90 20.31
C ASN A 713 6.86 -25.01 19.24
N ASN A 714 6.57 -24.68 18.00
CA ASN A 714 6.64 -25.61 16.89
C ASN A 714 8.04 -25.62 16.29
N GLU A 715 8.52 -26.77 15.88
CA GLU A 715 9.79 -26.95 15.21
C GLU A 715 9.57 -27.60 13.84
N VAL A 716 9.99 -26.91 12.78
CA VAL A 716 10.11 -27.47 11.43
C VAL A 716 11.59 -27.72 11.17
N ARG A 717 11.96 -28.97 10.87
CA ARG A 717 13.36 -29.31 10.67
C ARG A 717 13.59 -30.30 9.53
N TYR A 718 14.76 -30.18 8.90
CA TYR A 718 15.22 -31.09 7.85
C TYR A 718 14.17 -31.33 6.75
N SER A 719 13.40 -30.29 6.45
CA SER A 719 12.32 -30.32 5.49
C SER A 719 12.66 -29.50 4.25
N VAL A 720 12.03 -29.86 3.14
CA VAL A 720 12.28 -29.22 1.83
C VAL A 720 10.99 -28.58 1.34
N SER A 721 11.11 -27.39 0.78
CA SER A 721 9.96 -26.71 0.18
C SER A 721 10.34 -26.07 -1.15
N HIS A 722 9.72 -26.51 -2.25
CA HIS A 722 10.09 -26.05 -3.57
C HIS A 722 8.95 -26.06 -4.59
N ASP A 723 9.10 -25.27 -5.64
CA ASP A 723 8.16 -25.16 -6.76
C ASP A 723 6.72 -24.85 -6.33
N ASN A 724 6.54 -24.10 -5.25
CA ASN A 724 5.24 -23.62 -4.79
C ASN A 724 4.89 -22.34 -5.52
N ALA A 725 3.62 -22.21 -5.95
CA ALA A 725 3.16 -21.05 -6.71
C ALA A 725 1.65 -20.88 -6.59
N ASP A 726 1.21 -19.70 -6.18
CA ASP A 726 -0.17 -19.25 -6.32
C ASP A 726 -0.43 -18.71 -7.74
N GLY A 727 -1.69 -18.54 -8.11
CA GLY A 727 -2.06 -18.06 -9.45
C GLY A 727 -1.52 -16.68 -9.78
N ALA A 728 -1.26 -15.84 -8.78
CA ALA A 728 -0.67 -14.51 -8.92
C ALA A 728 0.87 -14.53 -8.89
N MET A 729 1.48 -15.64 -8.57
CA MET A 729 2.94 -15.83 -8.47
C MET A 729 3.62 -14.89 -7.45
N ASN A 730 2.96 -14.50 -6.36
CA ASN A 730 3.45 -13.47 -5.46
C ASN A 730 3.15 -13.67 -3.96
N ASN A 731 2.73 -14.88 -3.55
CA ASN A 731 2.46 -15.19 -2.13
C ASN A 731 2.97 -16.59 -1.72
N ALA A 732 3.46 -17.37 -2.66
CA ALA A 732 3.84 -18.76 -2.44
C ALA A 732 5.31 -18.86 -2.04
N ASP A 733 5.55 -18.80 -0.73
CA ASP A 733 6.88 -18.97 -0.15
C ASP A 733 7.26 -20.45 0.00
N GLY A 734 8.52 -20.73 0.20
CA GLY A 734 8.97 -22.05 0.65
C GLY A 734 8.46 -22.32 2.07
N PHE A 735 8.87 -21.49 3.02
CA PHE A 735 8.47 -21.51 4.41
C PHE A 735 7.96 -20.15 4.86
N ALA A 736 6.98 -20.13 5.73
CA ALA A 736 6.55 -18.89 6.35
C ALA A 736 6.20 -19.07 7.84
N ALA A 737 6.42 -18.01 8.60
CA ALA A 737 5.84 -17.82 9.92
C ALA A 737 5.33 -16.40 9.98
N LYS A 738 4.04 -16.20 9.65
CA LYS A 738 3.51 -14.87 9.40
C LYS A 738 2.10 -14.62 9.94
N LEU A 739 1.77 -13.38 10.20
CA LEU A 739 0.48 -12.80 10.60
C LEU A 739 0.04 -13.14 12.04
N THR A 740 0.04 -14.41 12.44
CA THR A 740 -0.51 -14.88 13.72
C THR A 740 0.40 -15.94 14.31
N VAL A 741 1.58 -15.55 14.81
CA VAL A 741 2.63 -16.45 15.28
C VAL A 741 2.98 -16.13 16.72
N GLY A 742 2.82 -17.11 17.61
CA GLY A 742 3.21 -17.06 19.00
C GLY A 742 4.70 -17.41 19.21
N LYS A 743 5.15 -17.38 20.45
CA LYS A 743 6.55 -17.54 20.81
C LYS A 743 7.11 -18.96 20.62
N GLY A 744 8.42 -19.05 20.38
CA GLY A 744 9.18 -20.30 20.45
C GLY A 744 9.12 -21.16 19.18
N ASN A 745 8.63 -20.61 18.05
CA ASN A 745 8.64 -21.29 16.77
C ASN A 745 10.00 -21.19 16.09
N ARG A 746 10.44 -22.26 15.41
CA ARG A 746 11.74 -22.30 14.75
C ARG A 746 11.77 -23.19 13.51
N PHE A 747 12.67 -22.86 12.60
CA PHE A 747 13.06 -23.67 11.45
C PHE A 747 14.51 -24.08 11.58
N VAL A 748 14.84 -25.37 11.41
CA VAL A 748 16.19 -25.90 11.62
C VAL A 748 16.59 -26.82 10.46
N GLY A 749 17.66 -26.49 9.76
CA GLY A 749 18.19 -27.35 8.69
C GLY A 749 17.21 -27.56 7.54
N CYS A 750 16.36 -26.58 7.23
CA CYS A 750 15.39 -26.65 6.15
C CYS A 750 15.94 -26.06 4.84
N VAL A 751 15.41 -26.49 3.70
CA VAL A 751 15.83 -26.06 2.37
C VAL A 751 14.65 -25.53 1.57
N ALA A 752 14.73 -24.26 1.14
CA ALA A 752 13.75 -23.64 0.23
C ALA A 752 14.40 -23.28 -1.09
N TYR A 753 13.83 -23.74 -2.19
CA TYR A 753 14.31 -23.39 -3.51
C TYR A 753 13.23 -23.39 -4.58
N ASN A 754 13.44 -22.61 -5.60
CA ASN A 754 12.53 -22.52 -6.75
C ASN A 754 11.06 -22.26 -6.35
N ASN A 755 10.81 -21.50 -5.30
CA ASN A 755 9.46 -21.03 -4.98
C ASN A 755 9.14 -19.74 -5.75
N ALA A 756 7.87 -19.50 -6.05
CA ALA A 756 7.45 -18.34 -6.83
C ALA A 756 7.72 -17.02 -6.13
N ASP A 757 7.63 -16.99 -4.80
CA ASP A 757 7.91 -15.83 -3.98
C ASP A 757 9.19 -16.06 -3.15
N ASP A 758 9.17 -15.92 -1.86
CA ASP A 758 10.35 -15.97 -1.01
C ASP A 758 10.72 -17.40 -0.57
N GLY A 759 11.96 -17.61 -0.19
CA GLY A 759 12.37 -18.83 0.51
C GLY A 759 11.76 -18.91 1.90
N TRP A 760 11.90 -17.84 2.68
CA TRP A 760 11.23 -17.62 3.98
C TRP A 760 10.53 -16.28 4.01
N ASP A 761 9.30 -16.23 4.59
CA ASP A 761 8.58 -15.00 4.90
C ASP A 761 8.13 -14.97 6.37
N LEU A 762 8.71 -14.03 7.16
CA LEU A 762 8.41 -13.82 8.58
C LEU A 762 7.60 -12.53 8.79
N PHE A 763 6.52 -12.38 8.02
CA PHE A 763 5.79 -11.12 7.90
C PHE A 763 4.90 -10.82 9.11
N SER A 764 5.13 -9.65 9.71
CA SER A 764 4.17 -9.00 10.61
C SER A 764 3.32 -8.01 9.82
N LYS A 765 2.05 -7.87 10.18
CA LYS A 765 1.10 -6.99 9.52
C LYS A 765 0.47 -6.02 10.52
N ILE A 766 0.26 -4.76 10.12
CA ILE A 766 -0.30 -3.73 11.01
C ILE A 766 -1.63 -4.17 11.63
N GLU A 767 -2.52 -4.76 10.85
CA GLU A 767 -3.85 -5.15 11.30
C GLU A 767 -3.85 -6.28 12.35
N THR A 768 -2.81 -7.10 12.37
CA THR A 768 -2.63 -8.19 13.36
C THR A 768 -1.61 -7.85 14.44
N GLY A 769 -0.80 -6.81 14.21
CA GLY A 769 0.31 -6.41 15.05
C GLY A 769 1.53 -7.33 14.93
N ALA A 770 2.54 -7.08 15.76
CA ALA A 770 3.78 -7.85 15.79
C ALA A 770 3.53 -9.33 16.05
N ILE A 771 4.13 -10.20 15.25
CA ILE A 771 4.26 -11.62 15.60
C ILE A 771 5.36 -11.79 16.65
N GLU A 772 5.40 -12.95 17.30
CA GLU A 772 6.50 -13.26 18.22
C GLU A 772 7.76 -13.70 17.45
N LYS A 773 8.91 -13.58 18.12
CA LYS A 773 10.21 -13.97 17.58
C LYS A 773 10.22 -15.37 16.98
N VAL A 774 10.77 -15.50 15.79
CA VAL A 774 11.01 -16.75 15.08
C VAL A 774 12.52 -16.93 14.88
N VAL A 775 12.98 -18.16 14.99
CA VAL A 775 14.38 -18.54 14.78
C VAL A 775 14.50 -19.36 13.51
N VAL A 776 15.43 -18.98 12.63
CA VAL A 776 15.79 -19.72 11.42
C VAL A 776 17.27 -20.11 11.53
N GLU A 777 17.54 -21.39 11.59
CA GLU A 777 18.86 -21.93 11.91
C GLU A 777 19.29 -23.00 10.93
N LYS A 778 20.54 -22.94 10.47
CA LYS A 778 21.14 -23.95 9.57
C LYS A 778 20.32 -24.22 8.30
N CYS A 779 19.68 -23.18 7.78
CA CYS A 779 18.78 -23.28 6.63
C CYS A 779 19.46 -22.82 5.33
N LEU A 780 18.89 -23.31 4.21
CA LEU A 780 19.39 -23.02 2.88
C LEU A 780 18.27 -22.44 2.01
N ALA A 781 18.49 -21.25 1.45
CA ALA A 781 17.57 -20.60 0.52
C ALA A 781 18.25 -20.32 -0.81
N TYR A 782 17.76 -20.93 -1.92
CA TYR A 782 18.38 -20.68 -3.22
C TYR A 782 17.37 -20.69 -4.36
N ASN A 783 17.66 -19.92 -5.40
CA ASN A 783 16.86 -19.81 -6.63
C ASN A 783 15.36 -19.53 -6.37
N ASN A 784 14.97 -18.86 -5.28
CA ASN A 784 13.59 -18.43 -5.08
C ASN A 784 13.27 -17.22 -5.98
N GLY A 785 12.01 -17.03 -6.34
CA GLY A 785 11.52 -16.09 -7.35
C GLY A 785 11.44 -16.67 -8.75
N ILE A 786 11.95 -17.91 -8.96
CA ILE A 786 11.87 -18.62 -10.23
C ILE A 786 11.61 -20.10 -9.98
N LEU A 787 10.58 -20.63 -10.59
CA LEU A 787 10.26 -22.07 -10.54
C LEU A 787 11.22 -22.90 -11.38
N SER A 788 11.28 -24.21 -11.14
CA SER A 788 12.11 -25.12 -11.92
C SER A 788 11.72 -25.21 -13.40
N ASP A 789 10.50 -24.84 -13.76
CA ASP A 789 10.02 -24.74 -15.13
C ASP A 789 10.34 -23.38 -15.81
N GLY A 790 11.00 -22.46 -15.11
CA GLY A 790 11.44 -21.16 -15.61
C GLY A 790 10.43 -20.03 -15.47
N ARG A 791 9.21 -20.26 -14.97
CA ARG A 791 8.28 -19.19 -14.61
C ARG A 791 8.82 -18.43 -13.41
N SER A 792 8.66 -17.11 -13.41
CA SER A 792 9.13 -16.23 -12.33
C SER A 792 8.03 -15.27 -11.89
N GLY A 793 8.08 -14.86 -10.64
CA GLY A 793 7.15 -13.90 -10.02
C GLY A 793 7.59 -13.58 -8.60
N GLY A 794 6.74 -12.91 -7.85
CA GLY A 794 6.93 -12.58 -6.45
C GLY A 794 8.13 -11.68 -6.15
N ASP A 795 8.50 -11.62 -4.88
CA ASP A 795 9.63 -10.85 -4.39
C ASP A 795 10.98 -11.57 -4.62
N GLY A 796 11.01 -12.90 -4.53
CA GLY A 796 12.15 -13.74 -4.83
C GLY A 796 13.34 -13.59 -3.89
N ASN A 797 13.09 -13.31 -2.60
CA ASN A 797 14.15 -13.24 -1.60
C ASN A 797 14.49 -14.64 -1.05
N GLY A 798 15.70 -14.79 -0.53
CA GLY A 798 16.06 -15.99 0.23
C GLY A 798 15.39 -16.00 1.60
N PHE A 799 15.70 -15.02 2.44
CA PHE A 799 15.14 -14.85 3.78
C PHE A 799 14.57 -13.43 3.95
N LYS A 800 13.25 -13.35 4.12
CA LYS A 800 12.52 -12.11 4.38
C LYS A 800 12.09 -12.07 5.84
N LEU A 801 12.74 -11.18 6.62
CA LEU A 801 12.72 -11.20 8.08
C LEU A 801 11.80 -10.15 8.68
N GLY A 802 10.63 -9.92 8.09
CA GLY A 802 9.65 -8.99 8.64
C GLY A 802 8.73 -8.35 7.61
N GLY A 803 8.00 -7.32 8.03
CA GLY A 803 7.06 -6.56 7.20
C GLY A 803 6.47 -5.36 7.93
N ASP A 804 5.87 -4.47 7.15
CA ASP A 804 5.11 -3.27 7.58
C ASP A 804 5.84 -2.32 8.55
N GLY A 805 7.16 -2.44 8.69
CA GLY A 805 7.95 -1.62 9.61
C GLY A 805 7.86 -2.06 11.07
N ILE A 806 7.25 -3.19 11.35
CA ILE A 806 7.05 -3.70 12.71
C ILE A 806 8.34 -4.36 13.22
N GLY A 807 8.83 -3.90 14.38
CA GLY A 807 10.05 -4.37 14.98
C GLY A 807 9.89 -5.71 15.70
N VAL A 808 10.50 -6.77 15.16
CA VAL A 808 10.59 -8.09 15.77
C VAL A 808 12.02 -8.59 15.64
N ASP A 809 12.63 -9.06 16.74
CA ASP A 809 14.01 -9.55 16.79
C ASP A 809 14.14 -10.99 16.27
N HIS A 810 13.64 -11.25 15.05
CA HIS A 810 13.85 -12.52 14.36
C HIS A 810 15.32 -12.84 14.24
N GLU A 811 15.69 -14.10 14.43
CA GLU A 811 17.06 -14.58 14.30
C GLU A 811 17.23 -15.47 13.08
N LEU A 812 18.19 -15.10 12.22
CA LEU A 812 18.72 -15.93 11.16
C LEU A 812 20.19 -16.23 11.47
N PHE A 813 20.52 -17.51 11.62
CA PHE A 813 21.91 -17.87 11.89
C PHE A 813 22.31 -19.22 11.28
N ASP A 814 23.63 -19.42 11.11
CA ASP A 814 24.24 -20.60 10.50
C ASP A 814 23.64 -20.99 9.12
N SER A 815 23.19 -19.99 8.34
CA SER A 815 22.36 -20.21 7.17
C SER A 815 23.00 -19.66 5.88
N ILE A 816 22.57 -20.16 4.74
CA ILE A 816 23.10 -19.78 3.43
C ILE A 816 21.98 -19.33 2.50
N ALA A 817 22.18 -18.20 1.80
CA ALA A 817 21.31 -17.70 0.76
C ALA A 817 22.11 -17.51 -0.54
N PHE A 818 21.70 -18.15 -1.65
CA PHE A 818 22.39 -17.93 -2.92
C PHE A 818 21.48 -18.06 -4.14
N GLY A 819 21.80 -17.31 -5.20
CA GLY A 819 21.12 -17.40 -6.48
C GLY A 819 19.64 -17.01 -6.49
N ASN A 820 19.10 -16.40 -5.41
CA ASN A 820 17.72 -15.93 -5.36
C ASN A 820 17.53 -14.76 -6.32
N MET A 821 16.34 -14.64 -6.92
CA MET A 821 16.03 -13.67 -7.97
C MET A 821 16.01 -12.22 -7.47
N SER A 822 15.93 -12.01 -6.18
CA SER A 822 16.02 -10.70 -5.52
C SER A 822 17.13 -10.75 -4.47
N ASN A 823 16.81 -10.56 -3.19
CA ASN A 823 17.80 -10.44 -2.15
C ASN A 823 18.11 -11.78 -1.48
N GLY A 824 19.33 -11.95 -1.00
CA GLY A 824 19.69 -13.11 -0.18
C GLY A 824 18.99 -13.02 1.19
N VAL A 825 19.19 -11.90 1.91
CA VAL A 825 18.56 -11.61 3.19
C VAL A 825 18.00 -10.20 3.16
N THR A 826 16.73 -10.04 3.53
CA THR A 826 16.09 -8.73 3.65
C THR A 826 15.36 -8.58 4.98
N SER A 827 15.47 -7.41 5.60
CA SER A 827 14.65 -7.07 6.77
C SER A 827 13.20 -6.80 6.40
N ASN A 828 12.93 -6.50 5.15
CA ASN A 828 11.62 -6.08 4.66
C ASN A 828 10.96 -5.02 5.57
N SER A 829 11.72 -3.98 5.86
CA SER A 829 11.36 -2.87 6.76
C SER A 829 11.29 -3.17 8.27
N ASN A 830 11.51 -4.41 8.73
CA ASN A 830 11.67 -4.70 10.17
C ASN A 830 12.96 -4.05 10.69
N PRO A 831 12.92 -3.19 11.71
CA PRO A 831 14.10 -2.48 12.22
C PRO A 831 15.00 -3.30 13.18
N LYS A 832 14.66 -4.57 13.52
CA LYS A 832 15.28 -5.33 14.64
C LYS A 832 15.86 -6.70 14.26
N CYS A 833 16.19 -6.96 13.02
CA CYS A 833 16.68 -8.28 12.59
C CYS A 833 18.05 -8.63 13.18
N ILE A 834 18.24 -9.91 13.52
CA ILE A 834 19.48 -10.48 14.00
C ILE A 834 19.98 -11.51 12.98
N VAL A 835 21.15 -11.27 12.40
CA VAL A 835 21.78 -12.11 11.36
C VAL A 835 23.18 -12.50 11.82
N ARG A 836 23.43 -13.79 12.02
CA ARG A 836 24.71 -14.31 12.51
C ARG A 836 25.16 -15.54 11.73
N ASN A 837 26.45 -15.65 11.48
CA ASN A 837 27.06 -16.80 10.79
C ASN A 837 26.36 -17.10 9.46
N VAL A 838 26.06 -16.09 8.64
CA VAL A 838 25.29 -16.21 7.41
C VAL A 838 26.19 -15.94 6.21
N ILE A 839 26.10 -16.81 5.21
CA ILE A 839 26.73 -16.60 3.92
C ILE A 839 25.63 -16.24 2.90
N SER A 840 25.75 -15.08 2.27
CA SER A 840 24.88 -14.65 1.19
C SER A 840 25.70 -14.44 -0.07
N TYR A 841 25.41 -15.23 -1.11
CA TYR A 841 26.29 -15.38 -2.26
C TYR A 841 25.51 -15.30 -3.59
N ASN A 842 25.97 -14.45 -4.51
CA ASN A 842 25.50 -14.40 -5.90
C ASN A 842 23.97 -14.34 -6.05
N ASN A 843 23.29 -13.56 -5.20
CA ASN A 843 21.86 -13.26 -5.39
C ASN A 843 21.71 -12.14 -6.44
N TRP A 844 20.63 -12.13 -7.19
CA TRP A 844 20.45 -11.21 -8.32
C TRP A 844 20.23 -9.75 -7.88
N GLY A 845 19.62 -9.53 -6.70
CA GLY A 845 19.53 -8.23 -6.04
C GLY A 845 20.69 -8.01 -5.08
N TYR A 846 20.39 -7.56 -3.87
CA TYR A 846 21.37 -7.44 -2.79
C TYR A 846 21.57 -8.79 -2.11
N ASN A 847 22.81 -9.09 -1.72
CA ASN A 847 23.01 -10.23 -0.82
C ASN A 847 22.42 -9.92 0.56
N ILE A 848 22.66 -8.71 1.10
CA ILE A 848 22.11 -8.25 2.37
C ILE A 848 21.45 -6.88 2.16
N THR A 849 20.16 -6.76 2.53
CA THR A 849 19.47 -5.48 2.56
C THR A 849 18.66 -5.34 3.84
N LEU A 850 19.12 -4.44 4.71
CA LEU A 850 18.49 -4.19 6.00
C LEU A 850 18.07 -2.72 6.09
N TYR A 851 16.78 -2.49 6.21
CA TYR A 851 16.17 -1.16 6.30
C TYR A 851 14.94 -1.19 7.21
N GLY A 852 14.58 -0.04 7.79
CA GLY A 852 13.34 0.13 8.54
C GLY A 852 12.50 1.25 7.96
N LYS A 853 11.20 1.28 8.22
CA LYS A 853 10.33 2.41 7.89
C LYS A 853 10.42 3.49 8.98
N GLY A 854 10.29 4.76 8.57
CA GLY A 854 10.23 5.92 9.48
C GLY A 854 11.58 6.31 10.11
N SER A 855 11.52 7.19 11.12
CA SER A 855 12.69 7.76 11.82
C SER A 855 13.05 7.00 13.10
N GLY A 856 12.48 5.84 13.37
CA GLY A 856 12.75 5.04 14.57
C GLY A 856 14.18 4.49 14.62
N GLU A 857 14.65 4.19 15.82
CA GLU A 857 15.95 3.53 16.02
C GLU A 857 15.95 2.15 15.35
N ARG A 858 17.06 1.84 14.68
CA ARG A 858 17.30 0.54 14.06
C ARG A 858 18.27 -0.27 14.88
N GLU A 859 17.87 -1.48 15.21
CA GLU A 859 18.61 -2.38 16.11
C GLU A 859 19.09 -3.64 15.35
N PHE A 860 19.58 -3.47 14.11
CA PHE A 860 20.14 -4.61 13.36
C PHE A 860 21.41 -5.15 14.02
N VAL A 861 21.49 -6.47 14.09
CA VAL A 861 22.71 -7.16 14.52
C VAL A 861 23.23 -7.99 13.36
N LEU A 862 24.43 -7.65 12.86
CA LEU A 862 25.17 -8.46 11.90
C LEU A 862 26.49 -8.90 12.53
N GLU A 863 26.68 -10.22 12.57
CA GLU A 863 27.85 -10.82 13.18
C GLU A 863 28.26 -12.07 12.38
N ASN A 864 29.51 -12.18 12.00
CA ASN A 864 30.04 -13.30 11.18
C ASN A 864 29.22 -13.46 9.88
N VAL A 865 29.03 -12.41 9.09
CA VAL A 865 28.30 -12.44 7.84
C VAL A 865 29.28 -12.31 6.67
N ILE A 866 29.14 -13.17 5.70
CA ILE A 866 29.87 -13.07 4.42
C ILE A 866 28.88 -12.80 3.29
N SER A 867 29.04 -11.66 2.65
CA SER A 867 28.33 -11.27 1.45
C SER A 867 29.30 -11.18 0.27
N LEU A 868 29.06 -11.94 -0.78
CA LEU A 868 29.90 -11.99 -1.98
C LEU A 868 29.08 -12.06 -3.26
N LYS A 869 29.48 -11.28 -4.27
CA LYS A 869 28.95 -11.31 -5.64
C LYS A 869 27.44 -11.04 -5.74
N GLY A 870 26.86 -10.18 -4.91
CA GLY A 870 25.49 -9.72 -5.10
C GLY A 870 25.34 -8.91 -6.40
N GLY A 871 24.16 -8.91 -7.00
CA GLY A 871 23.84 -8.09 -8.17
C GLY A 871 23.94 -6.58 -7.89
N GLY A 872 23.71 -6.16 -6.64
CA GLY A 872 23.97 -4.81 -6.12
C GLY A 872 24.88 -4.86 -4.90
N GLY A 873 25.53 -3.74 -4.55
CA GLY A 873 26.23 -3.59 -3.29
C GLY A 873 25.25 -3.63 -2.12
N ASP A 874 25.62 -4.32 -1.03
CA ASP A 874 24.74 -4.48 0.15
C ASP A 874 24.16 -3.15 0.62
N ASN A 875 22.87 -3.15 0.93
CA ASN A 875 22.12 -1.98 1.34
C ASN A 875 21.73 -2.08 2.81
N ILE A 876 22.44 -1.38 3.66
CA ILE A 876 22.15 -1.30 5.09
C ILE A 876 21.93 0.17 5.44
N THR A 877 20.67 0.53 5.72
CA THR A 877 20.33 1.90 6.11
C THR A 877 20.66 2.12 7.58
N GLU A 878 21.66 2.95 7.79
CA GLU A 878 22.14 3.51 9.06
C GLU A 878 22.86 2.58 10.06
N GLN A 879 23.89 3.16 10.67
CA GLN A 879 24.75 2.66 11.75
C GLN A 879 25.64 1.46 11.43
N MET A 880 26.64 1.71 10.62
CA MET A 880 27.88 0.89 10.56
C MET A 880 28.49 0.56 11.96
N SER A 881 28.05 1.24 13.03
CA SER A 881 28.55 1.06 14.39
C SER A 881 28.18 -0.28 15.04
N LEU A 882 27.16 -0.98 14.51
CA LEU A 882 26.72 -2.29 15.01
C LEU A 882 27.38 -3.48 14.30
N LEU A 883 28.14 -3.24 13.24
CA LEU A 883 28.85 -4.31 12.54
C LEU A 883 30.03 -4.83 13.38
N LYS A 884 30.12 -6.13 13.51
CA LYS A 884 31.29 -6.79 14.13
C LYS A 884 32.46 -6.85 13.14
N ASP A 885 33.67 -7.01 13.65
CA ASP A 885 34.90 -6.94 12.86
C ASP A 885 35.03 -8.02 11.79
N ASN A 886 34.34 -9.14 11.98
CA ASN A 886 34.30 -10.30 11.10
C ASN A 886 33.09 -10.34 10.14
N THR A 887 32.40 -9.22 9.92
CA THR A 887 31.35 -9.09 8.94
C THR A 887 31.88 -8.47 7.66
N TYR A 888 31.76 -9.20 6.53
CA TYR A 888 32.23 -8.80 5.21
C TYR A 888 31.04 -8.49 4.32
N LEU A 889 30.94 -7.25 3.86
CA LEU A 889 29.84 -6.76 3.05
C LEU A 889 30.29 -6.49 1.62
N TRP A 890 29.43 -6.84 0.67
CA TRP A 890 29.63 -6.61 -0.75
C TRP A 890 29.31 -5.16 -1.13
N ASN A 891 30.22 -4.42 -1.72
CA ASN A 891 30.03 -3.03 -2.13
C ASN A 891 29.66 -2.85 -3.62
N GLY A 892 29.41 -3.95 -4.34
CA GLY A 892 29.20 -3.98 -5.79
C GLY A 892 30.42 -4.45 -6.59
N GLU A 893 31.60 -4.43 -6.01
CA GLU A 893 32.86 -4.85 -6.65
C GLU A 893 33.67 -5.81 -5.79
N LYS A 894 33.67 -5.59 -4.49
CA LYS A 894 34.48 -6.30 -3.52
C LYS A 894 33.72 -6.53 -2.21
N SER A 895 34.05 -7.61 -1.53
CA SER A 895 33.59 -7.87 -0.18
C SER A 895 34.66 -7.49 0.83
N MET A 896 34.30 -6.63 1.79
CA MET A 896 35.24 -6.16 2.81
C MET A 896 34.58 -5.97 4.18
N ASN A 897 35.36 -6.11 5.22
CA ASN A 897 34.96 -5.77 6.57
C ASN A 897 35.14 -4.27 6.87
N LYS A 898 34.74 -3.83 8.05
CA LYS A 898 34.85 -2.42 8.46
C LYS A 898 36.30 -1.92 8.59
N GLU A 899 37.30 -2.82 8.70
CA GLU A 899 38.72 -2.49 8.76
C GLU A 899 39.36 -2.43 7.35
N GLY A 900 38.60 -2.73 6.30
CA GLY A 900 39.07 -2.75 4.94
C GLY A 900 39.77 -4.06 4.52
N LYS A 901 39.67 -5.13 5.29
CA LYS A 901 40.15 -6.46 4.89
C LYS A 901 39.21 -7.00 3.82
N GLU A 902 39.77 -7.29 2.66
CA GLU A 902 39.03 -7.84 1.50
C GLU A 902 39.02 -9.36 1.52
N ILE A 903 37.94 -9.96 1.03
CA ILE A 903 37.81 -11.39 0.76
C ILE A 903 37.23 -11.62 -0.64
N ASP A 904 37.51 -12.78 -1.19
CA ASP A 904 36.95 -13.27 -2.45
C ASP A 904 36.60 -14.77 -2.32
N ASP A 905 36.29 -15.44 -3.45
CA ASP A 905 35.91 -16.86 -3.48
C ASP A 905 36.97 -17.79 -2.91
N ALA A 906 38.23 -17.33 -2.80
CA ALA A 906 39.32 -18.15 -2.27
C ALA A 906 39.16 -18.54 -0.80
N VAL A 907 38.25 -17.89 -0.06
CA VAL A 907 37.92 -18.26 1.31
C VAL A 907 37.09 -19.55 1.40
N PHE A 908 36.45 -19.96 0.30
CA PHE A 908 35.64 -21.16 0.26
C PHE A 908 36.40 -22.39 -0.26
N VAL A 909 35.97 -23.56 0.20
CA VAL A 909 36.44 -24.86 -0.30
C VAL A 909 35.95 -25.04 -1.74
N SER A 910 34.70 -24.73 -2.01
CA SER A 910 34.09 -24.78 -3.34
C SER A 910 33.00 -23.71 -3.49
N THR A 911 32.88 -23.14 -4.69
CA THR A 911 31.75 -22.30 -5.11
C THR A 911 30.85 -22.98 -6.14
N GLU A 912 31.08 -24.27 -6.41
CA GLU A 912 30.26 -25.10 -7.31
C GLU A 912 29.21 -25.87 -6.51
N PHE A 913 27.93 -25.54 -6.69
CA PHE A 913 26.81 -26.23 -6.05
C PHE A 913 26.48 -27.55 -6.76
N LYS A 914 26.56 -28.67 -6.03
CA LYS A 914 26.30 -30.04 -6.54
C LYS A 914 25.06 -30.67 -5.91
N GLY A 915 24.18 -29.88 -5.28
CA GLY A 915 23.05 -30.39 -4.53
C GLY A 915 23.35 -30.47 -3.04
N PHE A 916 22.37 -30.97 -2.32
CA PHE A 916 22.45 -31.14 -0.87
C PHE A 916 21.96 -32.51 -0.44
N SER A 917 22.37 -32.93 0.76
CA SER A 917 21.81 -34.08 1.45
C SER A 917 21.63 -33.75 2.95
N PHE A 918 20.75 -34.47 3.60
CA PHE A 918 20.61 -34.38 5.06
C PHE A 918 21.52 -35.38 5.74
N THR A 919 22.18 -34.93 6.80
CA THR A 919 23.00 -35.74 7.72
C THR A 919 22.52 -35.52 9.16
N ASP A 920 23.07 -36.28 10.10
CA ASP A 920 22.78 -36.10 11.52
C ASP A 920 23.18 -34.71 12.05
N ASP A 921 24.17 -34.07 11.38
CA ASP A 921 24.72 -32.77 11.76
C ASP A 921 24.04 -31.57 11.04
N GLY A 922 23.15 -31.83 10.06
CA GLY A 922 22.46 -30.82 9.29
C GLY A 922 22.45 -31.05 7.79
N ILE A 923 22.56 -29.96 7.01
CA ILE A 923 22.63 -30.00 5.55
C ILE A 923 24.07 -30.14 5.10
N ASP A 924 24.40 -31.22 4.40
CA ASP A 924 25.68 -31.37 3.70
C ASP A 924 25.59 -30.80 2.29
N LEU A 925 26.45 -29.85 1.97
CA LEU A 925 26.57 -29.15 0.70
C LEU A 925 27.78 -29.62 -0.12
N ASN A 926 28.41 -30.72 0.23
CA ASN A 926 29.61 -31.25 -0.45
C ASN A 926 30.73 -30.20 -0.57
N GLY A 927 30.95 -29.41 0.46
CA GLY A 927 31.96 -28.35 0.51
C GLY A 927 31.58 -27.04 -0.19
N PHE A 928 30.39 -26.91 -0.75
CA PHE A 928 29.90 -25.65 -1.33
C PHE A 928 29.77 -24.59 -0.26
N LEU A 929 30.43 -23.43 -0.49
CA LEU A 929 30.51 -22.29 0.44
C LEU A 929 31.00 -22.67 1.86
N SER A 930 31.61 -23.81 2.05
CA SER A 930 32.29 -24.16 3.28
C SER A 930 33.58 -23.34 3.38
N LEU A 931 33.81 -22.73 4.54
CA LEU A 931 35.03 -21.97 4.76
C LEU A 931 36.24 -22.91 4.89
N LYS A 932 37.41 -22.49 4.38
CA LYS A 932 38.66 -23.20 4.56
C LYS A 932 39.16 -23.14 6.01
N ASP A 933 39.83 -24.15 6.45
CA ASP A 933 40.35 -24.26 7.84
C ASP A 933 41.30 -23.13 8.24
N ASP A 934 41.94 -22.48 7.26
CA ASP A 934 42.89 -21.38 7.45
C ASP A 934 42.24 -19.98 7.41
N PHE A 935 40.93 -19.92 7.16
CA PHE A 935 40.19 -18.68 7.21
C PHE A 935 39.68 -18.41 8.64
N ASP A 936 40.30 -17.41 9.29
CA ASP A 936 39.86 -16.94 10.61
C ASP A 936 38.66 -15.99 10.46
N PHE A 937 37.49 -16.48 10.87
CA PHE A 937 36.20 -15.84 10.68
C PHE A 937 35.63 -15.26 11.98
#